data_bacb69a3c8101ff13eadcd3eff55f85a
#
_entry.id   bacb69a3c8101ff13eadcd3eff55f85a
#
_cell.length_a   1.000
_cell.length_b   1.000
_cell.length_c   1.000
_cell.angle_alpha   90.00
_cell.angle_beta   90.00
_cell.angle_gamma   90.00
#
_symmetry.space_group_name_H-M   'P 1'
#
loop_
_entity.id
_entity.type
_entity.pdbx_description
1 polymer ?
#
loop_
_entity_poly.entity_id
_entity_poly.type
_entity_poly.pdbx_seq_one_letter_code
_entity_poly.pdbx_strand_id
1 'polypeptide(L)'
;MDYSKTLRLPQTEFPMRGNLPQKEPQFVELWQDKDLYNKRIEKRKKEGAPRFVLHDGPPYANGKIHIGHALNKTLKDIIVRYKYMAGYMANYIPGWDTHGLPIEYAVLKDSGEDRANMSVLELRRKCLEYAKKWIEIQKTDFIRMGVIGDFDNRYVTFDPHLEAKEIEVFGEMARKGYIYKGKKAVYWCSHCETALAEAEIEYKDRKSPSIYVKFPAKNIKGLGPEGVDQSKLFAVIWTTTPWTIPANQYISVNPKFTYVWVHNLDADEYYLMNKELAPAALADCKIENYEFAGREMTGAEWELAEFMHPWASYNRTVYVLEGNHVTLDAGTGCVHTAPGHGVDDFEVYKKYENEGKLKQEVICPVDNKGRMTAEAGSFLEGKTVWEAEGPSISALAHEGMLLGKKSLHHQYAHCWRCKNPVIYRATEQWFASINDFREDALKAVDATRFIPSWGHDRLYNMIRDRQDWCISRQRSWGVPIPAFYCDGCGSYVITPETIASVKEIVEKEGTDAWWAHPAEELLPKDFKCPHCGGSRFHQEKDIMDVWFDSGSTWNGVLKDPHPVWKDTGAAYPCDLYLEGSDQHRGWFHSSLLTSVAVNGCAPYKAVLTHGFTMDGEGRKMSKSVGNVVAPQDIIDKYGADVMRLWISSVDYQGDVRLSDKIVKSMSDVYRKIRNTFRYLLGNLYDFDPKTDSVAYGDMEELDRWALLRLEQVKRTVLKAYEDYEFHVMYHAVHNFCTVDLSSIYLDILKDRLYTEKDDSLLRRSAQTAMYEILTSLVRLVAPVICFTAEEVWQALPNREEREWSVHMADMPAENDRYLDKALEEKWKKRLALRSVVTKALEEARRAKVIGHPLDAEITIYADGEHLETLKAMEKELADFCLVSQAKISGDLSAAPENAFASEDGTVKVSIAVCTLEKCERCWKRTPDVNSDPKHEHVCARCAKVLTEMGE
;
A
#
# COMPACT_ATOMS: atom_id res chain seq x y z
N MET A 1 13.94 17.13 61.60
CA MET A 1 13.72 17.89 60.33
C MET A 1 12.98 17.01 59.35
N ASP A 2 12.03 17.53 58.55
CA ASP A 2 11.39 16.73 57.47
C ASP A 2 12.28 16.84 56.23
N TYR A 3 13.20 15.92 56.05
CA TYR A 3 14.15 15.91 54.95
C TYR A 3 13.49 15.68 53.59
N SER A 4 12.24 15.25 53.51
CA SER A 4 11.54 15.08 52.23
C SER A 4 11.37 16.41 51.49
N LYS A 5 11.31 17.53 52.19
CA LYS A 5 11.18 18.89 51.63
C LYS A 5 12.47 19.40 51.01
N THR A 6 13.61 18.79 51.32
CA THR A 6 14.92 19.17 50.80
C THR A 6 15.28 18.40 49.52
N LEU A 7 14.44 17.48 49.09
CA LEU A 7 14.64 16.70 47.87
C LEU A 7 14.20 17.49 46.65
N ARG A 8 14.95 17.37 45.58
CA ARG A 8 14.68 17.93 44.24
C ARG A 8 13.83 16.98 43.38
N LEU A 9 12.58 16.80 43.81
CA LEU A 9 11.67 15.88 43.10
C LEU A 9 11.24 16.45 41.76
N PRO A 10 10.97 15.58 40.75
CA PRO A 10 10.56 15.99 39.42
C PRO A 10 9.28 16.87 39.43
N GLN A 11 9.30 17.96 38.67
CA GLN A 11 8.17 18.89 38.50
C GLN A 11 7.90 19.13 37.02
N THR A 12 6.66 18.92 36.57
CA THR A 12 6.28 19.23 35.20
C THR A 12 4.77 19.35 35.07
N GLU A 13 4.35 20.27 34.21
CA GLU A 13 2.95 20.42 33.79
C GLU A 13 2.56 19.35 32.74
N PHE A 14 3.53 18.64 32.15
CA PHE A 14 3.29 17.55 31.20
C PHE A 14 2.52 16.40 31.89
N PRO A 15 1.26 16.13 31.49
CA PRO A 15 0.40 15.24 32.24
C PRO A 15 0.80 13.76 32.09
N MET A 16 0.57 12.98 33.14
CA MET A 16 0.85 11.55 33.14
C MET A 16 0.01 10.80 32.10
N ARG A 17 -1.27 11.17 31.94
CA ARG A 17 -2.18 10.57 30.96
C ARG A 17 -2.20 11.38 29.68
N GLY A 18 -2.03 10.72 28.53
CA GLY A 18 -2.02 11.38 27.23
C GLY A 18 -3.36 11.99 26.86
N ASN A 19 -4.48 11.32 27.17
CA ASN A 19 -5.84 11.71 26.76
C ASN A 19 -5.89 12.08 25.27
N LEU A 20 -5.24 11.28 24.43
CA LEU A 20 -5.01 11.55 23.01
C LEU A 20 -6.29 11.89 22.24
N PRO A 21 -7.40 11.11 22.36
CA PRO A 21 -8.62 11.43 21.62
C PRO A 21 -9.14 12.86 21.84
N GLN A 22 -8.91 13.43 23.02
CA GLN A 22 -9.36 14.78 23.39
C GLN A 22 -8.31 15.86 23.10
N LYS A 23 -7.02 15.52 23.16
CA LYS A 23 -5.94 16.50 22.98
C LYS A 23 -5.50 16.68 21.53
N GLU A 24 -5.46 15.60 20.77
CA GLU A 24 -5.02 15.64 19.38
C GLU A 24 -5.78 16.66 18.53
N PRO A 25 -7.13 16.80 18.64
CA PRO A 25 -7.85 17.84 17.92
C PRO A 25 -7.36 19.26 18.20
N GLN A 26 -6.91 19.55 19.44
CA GLN A 26 -6.38 20.87 19.81
C GLN A 26 -5.06 21.18 19.10
N PHE A 27 -4.24 20.18 18.85
CA PHE A 27 -3.02 20.34 18.05
C PHE A 27 -3.32 20.49 16.56
N VAL A 28 -4.34 19.79 16.04
CA VAL A 28 -4.83 20.00 14.66
C VAL A 28 -5.25 21.47 14.49
N GLU A 29 -6.07 21.99 15.40
CA GLU A 29 -6.51 23.37 15.40
C GLU A 29 -5.32 24.34 15.48
N LEU A 30 -4.37 24.11 16.40
CA LEU A 30 -3.14 24.90 16.52
C LEU A 30 -2.33 24.94 15.22
N TRP A 31 -2.20 23.79 14.54
CA TRP A 31 -1.45 23.71 13.29
C TRP A 31 -2.15 24.43 12.14
N GLN A 32 -3.48 24.36 12.08
CA GLN A 32 -4.31 25.08 11.11
C GLN A 32 -4.28 26.58 11.37
N ASP A 33 -4.55 27.04 12.60
CA ASP A 33 -4.57 28.46 12.98
C ASP A 33 -3.24 29.15 12.73
N LYS A 34 -2.14 28.43 12.92
CA LYS A 34 -0.79 28.94 12.68
C LYS A 34 -0.27 28.68 11.28
N ASP A 35 -1.07 28.04 10.42
CA ASP A 35 -0.70 27.72 9.03
C ASP A 35 0.64 26.97 8.95
N LEU A 36 0.72 25.84 9.67
CA LEU A 36 1.94 25.05 9.78
C LEU A 36 2.47 24.61 8.42
N TYR A 37 1.58 24.13 7.51
CA TYR A 37 2.01 23.62 6.22
C TYR A 37 2.72 24.69 5.38
N ASN A 38 2.08 25.84 5.13
CA ASN A 38 2.65 26.89 4.30
C ASN A 38 3.91 27.49 4.91
N LYS A 39 3.95 27.67 6.23
CA LYS A 39 5.17 28.16 6.93
C LYS A 39 6.35 27.19 6.78
N ARG A 40 6.12 25.89 6.80
CA ARG A 40 7.16 24.88 6.51
C ARG A 40 7.71 25.07 5.07
N ILE A 41 6.84 25.19 4.10
CA ILE A 41 7.22 25.38 2.70
C ILE A 41 7.97 26.70 2.51
N GLU A 42 7.46 27.80 3.06
CA GLU A 42 8.11 29.10 3.01
C GLU A 42 9.51 29.12 3.65
N LYS A 43 9.67 28.47 4.82
CA LYS A 43 10.98 28.35 5.48
C LYS A 43 11.98 27.67 4.54
N ARG A 44 11.65 26.51 4.02
CA ARG A 44 12.54 25.74 3.12
C ARG A 44 12.80 26.46 1.79
N LYS A 45 11.80 27.18 1.28
CA LYS A 45 11.96 28.01 0.08
C LYS A 45 12.96 29.17 0.32
N LYS A 46 12.88 29.84 1.48
CA LYS A 46 13.83 30.90 1.88
C LYS A 46 15.25 30.37 2.07
N GLU A 47 15.40 29.15 2.55
CA GLU A 47 16.68 28.47 2.76
C GLU A 47 17.29 27.94 1.43
N GLY A 48 16.53 27.96 0.33
CA GLY A 48 16.96 27.34 -0.94
C GLY A 48 17.08 25.82 -0.86
N ALA A 49 16.29 25.18 -0.01
CA ALA A 49 16.35 23.75 0.25
C ALA A 49 16.04 22.92 -1.00
N PRO A 50 16.66 21.75 -1.15
CA PRO A 50 16.33 20.81 -2.23
C PRO A 50 14.87 20.35 -2.12
N ARG A 51 14.26 20.08 -3.26
CA ARG A 51 12.87 19.59 -3.31
C ARG A 51 12.82 18.09 -3.08
N PHE A 52 11.76 17.64 -2.41
CA PHE A 52 11.33 16.26 -2.35
C PHE A 52 9.84 16.21 -2.65
N VAL A 53 9.43 15.56 -3.73
CA VAL A 53 8.04 15.49 -4.17
C VAL A 53 7.53 14.07 -4.07
N LEU A 54 6.58 13.85 -3.17
CA LEU A 54 5.75 12.67 -3.09
C LEU A 54 4.42 12.99 -3.75
N HIS A 55 4.15 12.39 -4.93
CA HIS A 55 2.86 12.53 -5.58
C HIS A 55 1.84 11.58 -4.93
N ASP A 56 0.69 12.11 -4.58
CA ASP A 56 -0.36 11.33 -3.92
C ASP A 56 -1.15 10.50 -4.95
N GLY A 57 -1.25 9.19 -4.75
CA GLY A 57 -2.23 8.39 -5.45
C GLY A 57 -3.62 8.74 -4.92
N PRO A 58 -4.52 9.22 -5.81
CA PRO A 58 -5.78 9.80 -5.37
C PRO A 58 -6.74 8.71 -4.87
N PRO A 59 -7.16 8.72 -3.59
CA PRO A 59 -8.22 7.85 -3.13
C PRO A 59 -9.54 8.19 -3.83
N TYR A 60 -10.40 7.19 -3.97
CA TYR A 60 -11.70 7.37 -4.57
C TYR A 60 -12.65 8.13 -3.64
N ALA A 61 -13.32 9.17 -4.16
CA ALA A 61 -14.29 9.99 -3.42
C ALA A 61 -15.64 9.25 -3.25
N ASN A 62 -15.62 8.07 -2.63
CA ASN A 62 -16.77 7.20 -2.51
C ASN A 62 -16.76 6.39 -1.21
N GLY A 63 -17.40 6.92 -0.17
CA GLY A 63 -17.52 6.27 1.12
C GLY A 63 -16.45 6.69 2.14
N LYS A 64 -16.61 6.17 3.36
CA LYS A 64 -15.70 6.41 4.47
C LYS A 64 -14.34 5.75 4.21
N ILE A 65 -13.30 6.33 4.78
CA ILE A 65 -11.96 5.73 4.77
C ILE A 65 -11.95 4.39 5.55
N HIS A 66 -11.07 3.51 5.18
CA HIS A 66 -10.81 2.25 5.86
C HIS A 66 -9.35 2.19 6.34
N ILE A 67 -9.01 1.17 7.12
CA ILE A 67 -7.69 1.06 7.74
C ILE A 67 -6.54 1.01 6.71
N GLY A 68 -6.77 0.53 5.50
CA GLY A 68 -5.79 0.60 4.41
C GLY A 68 -5.48 2.05 3.98
N HIS A 69 -6.48 2.94 3.94
CA HIS A 69 -6.24 4.37 3.74
C HIS A 69 -5.44 4.98 4.89
N ALA A 70 -5.73 4.57 6.14
CA ALA A 70 -4.99 5.04 7.30
C ALA A 70 -3.52 4.60 7.24
N LEU A 71 -3.24 3.34 6.87
CA LEU A 71 -1.89 2.84 6.64
C LEU A 71 -1.18 3.69 5.59
N ASN A 72 -1.77 3.84 4.41
CA ASN A 72 -1.21 4.56 3.26
C ASN A 72 -0.89 6.04 3.60
N LYS A 73 -1.89 6.78 4.08
CA LYS A 73 -1.73 8.22 4.37
C LYS A 73 -0.78 8.48 5.54
N THR A 74 -0.73 7.59 6.54
CA THR A 74 0.23 7.70 7.64
C THR A 74 1.66 7.47 7.18
N LEU A 75 1.91 6.46 6.32
CA LEU A 75 3.25 6.23 5.75
C LEU A 75 3.72 7.44 4.94
N LYS A 76 2.86 8.01 4.10
CA LYS A 76 3.14 9.23 3.34
C LYS A 76 3.49 10.40 4.26
N ASP A 77 2.68 10.62 5.30
CA ASP A 77 2.91 11.70 6.25
C ASP A 77 4.22 11.54 7.03
N ILE A 78 4.56 10.32 7.46
CA ILE A 78 5.85 10.05 8.11
C ILE A 78 7.00 10.44 7.20
N ILE A 79 6.95 10.05 5.91
CA ILE A 79 7.99 10.38 4.93
C ILE A 79 8.07 11.88 4.70
N VAL A 80 6.96 12.55 4.47
CA VAL A 80 6.92 14.00 4.20
C VAL A 80 7.41 14.80 5.42
N ARG A 81 7.02 14.40 6.64
CA ARG A 81 7.51 15.04 7.88
C ARG A 81 9.01 14.83 8.04
N TYR A 82 9.48 13.59 7.88
CA TYR A 82 10.90 13.30 7.99
C TYR A 82 11.72 14.07 6.95
N LYS A 83 11.33 14.02 5.67
CA LYS A 83 12.06 14.73 4.59
C LYS A 83 12.11 16.23 4.83
N TYR A 84 11.02 16.84 5.31
CA TYR A 84 11.06 18.23 5.70
C TYR A 84 12.05 18.49 6.85
N MET A 85 12.00 17.69 7.91
CA MET A 85 12.89 17.83 9.07
C MET A 85 14.35 17.49 8.71
N ALA A 86 14.58 16.69 7.68
CA ALA A 86 15.90 16.40 7.10
C ALA A 86 16.42 17.50 6.15
N GLY A 87 15.72 18.62 6.01
CA GLY A 87 16.20 19.78 5.27
C GLY A 87 15.65 19.90 3.85
N TYR A 88 14.66 19.09 3.44
CA TYR A 88 14.04 19.21 2.12
C TYR A 88 12.79 20.10 2.14
N MET A 89 12.53 20.79 1.04
CA MET A 89 11.20 21.33 0.76
C MET A 89 10.30 20.15 0.31
N ALA A 90 9.68 19.51 1.31
CA ALA A 90 8.88 18.31 1.12
C ALA A 90 7.41 18.69 0.95
N ASN A 91 6.97 18.69 -0.30
CA ASN A 91 5.60 19.02 -0.69
C ASN A 91 4.71 17.79 -0.63
N TYR A 92 3.47 18.00 -0.22
CA TYR A 92 2.42 17.00 -0.32
C TYR A 92 1.09 17.67 -0.70
N ILE A 93 0.64 17.42 -1.93
CA ILE A 93 -0.64 17.86 -2.46
C ILE A 93 -1.57 16.65 -2.46
N PRO A 94 -2.53 16.56 -1.52
CA PRO A 94 -3.49 15.46 -1.49
C PRO A 94 -4.37 15.47 -2.74
N GLY A 95 -4.69 14.27 -3.26
CA GLY A 95 -5.53 14.11 -4.43
C GLY A 95 -6.77 13.29 -4.18
N TRP A 96 -7.78 13.41 -5.07
CA TRP A 96 -8.97 12.55 -5.11
C TRP A 96 -9.33 12.18 -6.54
N ASP A 97 -9.61 10.88 -6.72
CA ASP A 97 -10.21 10.34 -7.93
C ASP A 97 -11.73 10.38 -7.79
N THR A 98 -12.42 10.90 -8.83
CA THR A 98 -13.82 11.31 -8.67
C THR A 98 -14.75 10.89 -9.80
N HIS A 99 -14.22 10.27 -10.86
CA HIS A 99 -15.01 9.94 -12.05
C HIS A 99 -15.39 8.45 -12.14
N GLY A 100 -16.21 8.13 -13.12
CA GLY A 100 -16.48 6.77 -13.58
C GLY A 100 -17.59 6.04 -12.85
N LEU A 101 -17.68 4.77 -13.19
CA LEU A 101 -18.71 3.85 -12.74
C LEU A 101 -18.96 3.82 -11.22
N PRO A 102 -17.94 3.90 -10.34
CA PRO A 102 -18.20 3.76 -8.92
C PRO A 102 -19.07 4.85 -8.32
N ILE A 103 -18.90 6.09 -8.75
CA ILE A 103 -19.71 7.22 -8.27
C ILE A 103 -21.06 7.24 -8.95
N GLU A 104 -21.10 7.09 -10.29
CA GLU A 104 -22.35 7.01 -11.04
C GLU A 104 -23.27 5.92 -10.49
N TYR A 105 -22.73 4.72 -10.23
CA TYR A 105 -23.48 3.61 -9.65
C TYR A 105 -23.98 3.91 -8.23
N ALA A 106 -23.17 4.57 -7.39
CA ALA A 106 -23.57 4.93 -6.03
C ALA A 106 -24.70 5.96 -6.05
N VAL A 107 -24.62 6.98 -6.89
CA VAL A 107 -25.63 8.03 -7.03
C VAL A 107 -26.96 7.43 -7.50
N LEU A 108 -26.98 6.59 -8.55
CA LEU A 108 -28.18 5.94 -9.05
C LEU A 108 -28.80 5.01 -8.00
N LYS A 109 -27.97 4.27 -7.27
CA LYS A 109 -28.44 3.39 -6.20
C LYS A 109 -29.05 4.15 -5.03
N ASP A 110 -28.42 5.26 -4.62
CA ASP A 110 -28.88 6.06 -3.49
C ASP A 110 -30.17 6.86 -3.84
N SER A 111 -30.29 7.31 -5.08
CA SER A 111 -31.50 8.01 -5.56
C SER A 111 -32.67 7.07 -5.89
N GLY A 112 -32.37 5.80 -6.19
CA GLY A 112 -33.39 4.85 -6.68
C GLY A 112 -33.93 5.19 -8.08
N GLU A 113 -33.29 6.11 -8.81
CA GLU A 113 -33.72 6.56 -10.14
C GLU A 113 -33.04 5.75 -11.24
N ASP A 114 -33.75 5.54 -12.36
CA ASP A 114 -33.17 4.91 -13.53
C ASP A 114 -32.38 5.94 -14.36
N ARG A 115 -31.17 5.60 -14.76
CA ARG A 115 -30.35 6.43 -15.65
C ARG A 115 -31.07 6.88 -16.91
N ALA A 116 -31.96 6.06 -17.47
CA ALA A 116 -32.72 6.35 -18.65
C ALA A 116 -33.70 7.54 -18.49
N ASN A 117 -34.04 7.90 -17.26
CA ASN A 117 -34.98 8.96 -16.92
C ASN A 117 -34.32 10.30 -16.59
N MET A 118 -32.96 10.36 -16.61
CA MET A 118 -32.20 11.58 -16.33
C MET A 118 -31.49 12.11 -17.58
N SER A 119 -31.37 13.44 -17.65
CA SER A 119 -30.46 14.06 -18.61
C SER A 119 -29.00 13.80 -18.18
N VAL A 120 -28.07 13.77 -19.12
CA VAL A 120 -26.64 13.58 -18.84
C VAL A 120 -26.13 14.65 -17.87
N LEU A 121 -26.45 15.92 -18.08
CA LEU A 121 -26.01 17.03 -17.25
C LEU A 121 -26.58 16.95 -15.82
N GLU A 122 -27.81 16.49 -15.65
CA GLU A 122 -28.39 16.27 -14.32
C GLU A 122 -27.67 15.16 -13.55
N LEU A 123 -27.38 14.03 -14.20
CA LEU A 123 -26.62 12.94 -13.61
C LEU A 123 -25.21 13.40 -13.21
N ARG A 124 -24.52 14.14 -14.09
CA ARG A 124 -23.19 14.68 -13.84
C ARG A 124 -23.19 15.62 -12.63
N ARG A 125 -24.18 16.52 -12.53
CA ARG A 125 -24.33 17.40 -11.36
C ARG A 125 -24.49 16.61 -10.05
N LYS A 126 -25.37 15.58 -10.05
CA LYS A 126 -25.56 14.71 -8.87
C LYS A 126 -24.26 13.99 -8.49
N CYS A 127 -23.50 13.50 -9.47
CA CYS A 127 -22.19 12.85 -9.23
C CYS A 127 -21.16 13.83 -8.65
N LEU A 128 -21.10 15.05 -9.15
CA LEU A 128 -20.22 16.11 -8.65
C LEU A 128 -20.52 16.44 -7.18
N GLU A 129 -21.82 16.61 -6.84
CA GLU A 129 -22.25 16.88 -5.46
C GLU A 129 -21.87 15.71 -4.52
N TYR A 130 -22.08 14.49 -4.99
CA TYR A 130 -21.70 13.28 -4.26
C TYR A 130 -20.19 13.22 -4.00
N ALA A 131 -19.38 13.45 -5.03
CA ALA A 131 -17.93 13.45 -4.91
C ALA A 131 -17.44 14.52 -3.95
N LYS A 132 -17.91 15.76 -4.06
CA LYS A 132 -17.58 16.88 -3.16
C LYS A 132 -17.88 16.53 -1.70
N LYS A 133 -19.03 15.92 -1.43
CA LYS A 133 -19.40 15.48 -0.08
C LYS A 133 -18.37 14.51 0.51
N TRP A 134 -17.99 13.50 -0.25
CA TRP A 134 -17.07 12.47 0.25
C TRP A 134 -15.63 12.98 0.39
N ILE A 135 -15.20 13.88 -0.48
CA ILE A 135 -13.90 14.57 -0.35
C ILE A 135 -13.81 15.28 1.00
N GLU A 136 -14.81 16.07 1.38
CA GLU A 136 -14.78 16.80 2.65
C GLU A 136 -14.79 15.87 3.88
N ILE A 137 -15.53 14.77 3.82
CA ILE A 137 -15.52 13.76 4.90
C ILE A 137 -14.14 13.11 5.00
N GLN A 138 -13.57 12.64 3.90
CA GLN A 138 -12.27 11.98 3.89
C GLN A 138 -11.12 12.94 4.24
N LYS A 139 -11.19 14.21 3.78
CA LYS A 139 -10.26 15.29 4.18
C LYS A 139 -10.23 15.44 5.70
N THR A 140 -11.40 15.53 6.32
CA THR A 140 -11.51 15.66 7.79
C THR A 140 -10.91 14.45 8.50
N ASP A 141 -11.17 13.25 8.01
CA ASP A 141 -10.60 12.01 8.57
C ASP A 141 -9.07 11.97 8.44
N PHE A 142 -8.50 12.37 7.31
CA PHE A 142 -7.04 12.41 7.11
C PHE A 142 -6.36 13.45 8.01
N ILE A 143 -6.95 14.65 8.11
CA ILE A 143 -6.45 15.69 9.03
C ILE A 143 -6.52 15.20 10.48
N ARG A 144 -7.61 14.51 10.87
CA ARG A 144 -7.76 13.93 12.22
C ARG A 144 -6.67 12.90 12.55
N MET A 145 -6.14 12.18 11.55
CA MET A 145 -5.00 11.26 11.70
C MET A 145 -3.66 11.97 11.86
N GLY A 146 -3.62 13.30 11.74
CA GLY A 146 -2.41 14.10 11.81
C GLY A 146 -1.68 14.26 10.47
N VAL A 147 -2.30 13.93 9.34
CA VAL A 147 -1.69 14.12 8.02
C VAL A 147 -1.53 15.60 7.72
N ILE A 148 -0.32 16.03 7.35
CA ILE A 148 0.00 17.39 6.90
C ILE A 148 0.11 17.41 5.37
N GLY A 149 -0.60 18.35 4.73
CA GLY A 149 -0.58 18.57 3.30
C GLY A 149 -1.32 19.82 2.91
N ASP A 150 -1.24 20.17 1.63
CA ASP A 150 -2.01 21.29 1.04
C ASP A 150 -3.44 20.86 0.76
N PHE A 151 -4.23 20.68 1.81
CA PHE A 151 -5.62 20.25 1.70
C PHE A 151 -6.55 21.32 1.12
N ASP A 152 -6.14 22.58 1.16
CA ASP A 152 -6.93 23.69 0.62
C ASP A 152 -6.76 23.82 -0.89
N ASN A 153 -5.55 23.55 -1.38
CA ASN A 153 -5.23 23.49 -2.81
C ASN A 153 -5.01 22.04 -3.28
N ARG A 154 -5.85 21.13 -2.78
CA ARG A 154 -5.85 19.72 -3.20
C ARG A 154 -6.13 19.57 -4.69
N TYR A 155 -5.68 18.50 -5.31
CA TYR A 155 -6.11 18.19 -6.66
C TYR A 155 -7.30 17.23 -6.68
N VAL A 156 -8.19 17.39 -7.64
CA VAL A 156 -9.34 16.49 -7.87
C VAL A 156 -9.52 16.26 -9.36
N THR A 157 -9.81 15.03 -9.78
CA THR A 157 -9.86 14.70 -11.21
C THR A 157 -10.99 15.40 -11.98
N PHE A 158 -12.00 15.93 -11.31
CA PHE A 158 -13.04 16.80 -11.92
C PHE A 158 -12.63 18.28 -11.99
N ASP A 159 -11.40 18.65 -11.64
CA ASP A 159 -10.94 20.02 -11.80
C ASP A 159 -10.74 20.33 -13.27
N PRO A 160 -11.29 21.45 -13.81
CA PRO A 160 -11.20 21.78 -15.25
C PRO A 160 -9.79 21.79 -15.80
N HIS A 161 -8.80 22.22 -14.99
CA HIS A 161 -7.39 22.17 -15.39
C HIS A 161 -6.91 20.72 -15.59
N LEU A 162 -7.24 19.82 -14.65
CA LEU A 162 -6.83 18.41 -14.75
C LEU A 162 -7.56 17.69 -15.89
N GLU A 163 -8.86 17.96 -16.07
CA GLU A 163 -9.62 17.43 -17.21
C GLU A 163 -9.04 17.88 -18.55
N ALA A 164 -8.64 19.15 -18.68
CA ALA A 164 -7.98 19.68 -19.87
C ALA A 164 -6.60 19.06 -20.08
N LYS A 165 -5.84 18.80 -19.01
CA LYS A 165 -4.53 18.14 -19.07
C LYS A 165 -4.63 16.66 -19.42
N GLU A 166 -5.69 16.00 -19.06
CA GLU A 166 -6.00 14.63 -19.48
C GLU A 166 -6.30 14.59 -20.98
N ILE A 167 -7.14 15.51 -21.49
CA ILE A 167 -7.41 15.68 -22.94
C ILE A 167 -6.11 15.92 -23.70
N GLU A 168 -5.17 16.69 -23.14
CA GLU A 168 -3.85 16.92 -23.74
C GLU A 168 -3.04 15.62 -23.85
N VAL A 169 -3.02 14.80 -22.79
CA VAL A 169 -2.35 13.48 -22.80
C VAL A 169 -2.95 12.57 -23.85
N PHE A 170 -4.28 12.48 -23.90
CA PHE A 170 -5.00 11.73 -24.92
C PHE A 170 -4.66 12.22 -26.34
N GLY A 171 -4.66 13.54 -26.54
CA GLY A 171 -4.35 14.17 -27.83
C GLY A 171 -2.91 13.87 -28.31
N GLU A 172 -1.94 13.91 -27.41
CA GLU A 172 -0.55 13.55 -27.73
C GLU A 172 -0.40 12.07 -28.09
N MET A 173 -1.09 11.18 -27.38
CA MET A 173 -1.13 9.75 -27.71
C MET A 173 -1.80 9.52 -29.08
N ALA A 174 -2.89 10.22 -29.38
CA ALA A 174 -3.56 10.16 -30.68
C ALA A 174 -2.67 10.69 -31.81
N ARG A 175 -1.97 11.81 -31.59
CA ARG A 175 -1.00 12.37 -32.55
C ARG A 175 0.13 11.40 -32.90
N LYS A 176 0.56 10.59 -31.93
CA LYS A 176 1.57 9.55 -32.14
C LYS A 176 1.01 8.26 -32.76
N GLY A 177 -0.29 8.20 -33.00
CA GLY A 177 -0.97 7.03 -33.58
C GLY A 177 -1.27 5.91 -32.60
N TYR A 178 -1.12 6.15 -31.30
CA TYR A 178 -1.36 5.12 -30.27
C TYR A 178 -2.86 4.93 -29.96
N ILE A 179 -3.69 5.91 -30.29
CA ILE A 179 -5.14 5.82 -30.07
C ILE A 179 -5.84 5.41 -31.35
N TYR A 180 -6.67 4.39 -31.27
CA TYR A 180 -7.45 3.91 -32.40
C TYR A 180 -8.81 3.35 -31.96
N LYS A 181 -9.77 3.33 -32.87
CA LYS A 181 -11.07 2.68 -32.70
C LYS A 181 -11.07 1.32 -33.39
N GLY A 182 -11.57 0.31 -32.71
CA GLY A 182 -11.60 -1.04 -33.27
C GLY A 182 -12.62 -1.95 -32.59
N LYS A 183 -13.01 -3.02 -33.27
CA LYS A 183 -13.86 -4.08 -32.72
C LYS A 183 -12.97 -5.18 -32.16
N LYS A 184 -13.01 -5.39 -30.83
CA LYS A 184 -12.29 -6.46 -30.12
C LYS A 184 -13.17 -7.08 -29.05
N ALA A 185 -12.88 -8.34 -28.69
CA ALA A 185 -13.48 -8.96 -27.52
C ALA A 185 -12.92 -8.33 -26.24
N VAL A 186 -13.76 -7.69 -25.46
CA VAL A 186 -13.44 -7.02 -24.18
C VAL A 186 -14.26 -7.60 -23.06
N TYR A 187 -13.80 -7.45 -21.82
CA TYR A 187 -14.67 -7.68 -20.68
C TYR A 187 -15.86 -6.73 -20.71
N TRP A 188 -17.05 -7.30 -20.60
CA TRP A 188 -18.31 -6.58 -20.66
C TRP A 188 -19.18 -6.92 -19.46
N CYS A 189 -19.59 -5.91 -18.71
CA CYS A 189 -20.57 -6.07 -17.64
C CYS A 189 -21.97 -5.80 -18.19
N SER A 190 -22.76 -6.86 -18.39
CA SER A 190 -24.14 -6.75 -18.90
C SER A 190 -25.09 -6.02 -17.93
N HIS A 191 -24.80 -6.02 -16.63
CA HIS A 191 -25.59 -5.31 -15.63
C HIS A 191 -25.29 -3.81 -15.63
N CYS A 192 -24.00 -3.45 -15.76
CA CYS A 192 -23.59 -2.06 -15.85
C CYS A 192 -23.61 -1.52 -17.28
N GLU A 193 -23.78 -2.37 -18.30
CA GLU A 193 -23.79 -2.03 -19.73
C GLU A 193 -22.53 -1.25 -20.16
N THR A 194 -21.34 -1.74 -19.79
CA THR A 194 -20.07 -1.07 -20.10
C THR A 194 -18.92 -2.06 -20.23
N ALA A 195 -17.92 -1.69 -21.03
CA ALA A 195 -16.63 -2.35 -21.06
C ALA A 195 -15.89 -2.16 -19.73
N LEU A 196 -15.03 -3.12 -19.39
CA LEU A 196 -14.19 -3.10 -18.19
C LEU A 196 -12.75 -3.40 -18.57
N ALA A 197 -11.80 -2.77 -17.84
CA ALA A 197 -10.40 -3.14 -17.87
C ALA A 197 -10.13 -4.32 -16.92
N GLU A 198 -8.96 -4.95 -17.04
CA GLU A 198 -8.55 -6.06 -16.17
C GLU A 198 -8.48 -5.66 -14.68
N ALA A 199 -8.10 -4.41 -14.39
CA ALA A 199 -8.08 -3.87 -13.03
C ALA A 199 -9.48 -3.74 -12.40
N GLU A 200 -10.53 -3.83 -13.19
CA GLU A 200 -11.95 -3.73 -12.78
C GLU A 200 -12.62 -5.10 -12.62
N ILE A 201 -11.86 -6.18 -12.66
CA ILE A 201 -12.33 -7.56 -12.55
C ILE A 201 -11.92 -8.17 -11.21
N GLU A 202 -12.86 -8.87 -10.59
CA GLU A 202 -12.62 -9.73 -9.41
C GLU A 202 -12.95 -11.17 -9.76
N TYR A 203 -12.15 -12.12 -9.31
CA TYR A 203 -12.43 -13.53 -9.52
C TYR A 203 -13.15 -14.13 -8.31
N LYS A 204 -14.17 -14.96 -8.58
CA LYS A 204 -14.93 -15.69 -7.57
C LYS A 204 -15.19 -17.13 -8.02
N ASP A 205 -15.33 -18.01 -7.05
CA ASP A 205 -15.73 -19.39 -7.32
C ASP A 205 -17.11 -19.45 -7.97
N ARG A 206 -17.19 -20.15 -9.08
CA ARG A 206 -18.42 -20.40 -9.83
C ARG A 206 -18.51 -21.85 -10.26
N LYS A 207 -19.72 -22.39 -10.23
CA LYS A 207 -20.07 -23.67 -10.81
C LYS A 207 -20.66 -23.44 -12.19
N SER A 208 -20.02 -23.97 -13.24
CA SER A 208 -20.46 -23.87 -14.63
C SER A 208 -20.67 -25.25 -15.25
N PRO A 209 -21.58 -25.39 -16.21
CA PRO A 209 -21.64 -26.58 -17.02
C PRO A 209 -20.41 -26.66 -17.93
N SER A 210 -19.84 -27.85 -18.10
CA SER A 210 -18.81 -28.12 -19.09
C SER A 210 -19.33 -29.18 -20.03
N ILE A 211 -19.21 -28.97 -21.34
CA ILE A 211 -19.77 -29.84 -22.36
C ILE A 211 -18.74 -30.26 -23.42
N TYR A 212 -18.92 -31.46 -23.96
CA TYR A 212 -18.20 -31.97 -25.09
C TYR A 212 -19.15 -32.02 -26.30
N VAL A 213 -18.75 -31.39 -27.42
CA VAL A 213 -19.63 -31.17 -28.59
C VAL A 213 -18.96 -31.68 -29.86
N LYS A 214 -19.72 -32.46 -30.64
CA LYS A 214 -19.33 -32.99 -31.94
C LYS A 214 -19.56 -31.96 -33.05
N PHE A 215 -18.58 -31.78 -33.92
CA PHE A 215 -18.61 -30.97 -35.12
C PHE A 215 -18.44 -31.85 -36.34
N PRO A 216 -19.48 -32.02 -37.21
CA PRO A 216 -19.42 -32.91 -38.35
C PRO A 216 -18.32 -32.53 -39.37
N ALA A 217 -17.55 -33.46 -39.86
CA ALA A 217 -16.55 -33.22 -40.91
C ALA A 217 -17.18 -32.76 -42.21
N LYS A 218 -16.58 -31.76 -42.89
CA LYS A 218 -17.03 -31.27 -44.21
C LYS A 218 -15.95 -31.42 -45.26
N ASN A 219 -14.81 -30.84 -45.12
CA ASN A 219 -13.66 -30.97 -45.99
C ASN A 219 -12.36 -31.07 -45.16
N ILE A 220 -11.99 -32.23 -44.79
CA ILE A 220 -10.85 -32.53 -43.90
C ILE A 220 -9.57 -32.87 -44.67
N LYS A 221 -9.44 -32.46 -45.93
CA LYS A 221 -8.25 -32.63 -46.75
C LYS A 221 -7.73 -34.07 -46.85
N GLY A 222 -8.60 -35.07 -46.75
CA GLY A 222 -8.20 -36.47 -46.79
C GLY A 222 -7.53 -36.98 -45.52
N LEU A 223 -7.63 -36.26 -44.39
CA LEU A 223 -7.05 -36.64 -43.10
C LEU A 223 -7.92 -37.62 -42.29
N GLY A 224 -9.01 -38.11 -42.84
CA GLY A 224 -9.84 -39.17 -42.23
C GLY A 224 -9.21 -40.53 -42.29
N PRO A 225 -9.65 -41.49 -41.46
CA PRO A 225 -9.26 -42.90 -41.54
C PRO A 225 -9.70 -43.51 -42.90
N GLU A 226 -8.88 -44.38 -43.46
CA GLU A 226 -9.14 -44.97 -44.77
C GLU A 226 -10.42 -45.83 -44.79
N GLY A 227 -11.26 -45.64 -45.80
CA GLY A 227 -12.51 -46.40 -45.99
C GLY A 227 -13.67 -46.00 -45.06
N VAL A 228 -13.53 -44.98 -44.23
CA VAL A 228 -14.58 -44.49 -43.31
C VAL A 228 -15.44 -43.43 -43.99
N ASP A 229 -16.78 -43.59 -43.88
CA ASP A 229 -17.72 -42.58 -44.36
C ASP A 229 -17.57 -41.27 -43.58
N GLN A 230 -17.47 -40.16 -44.31
CA GLN A 230 -17.29 -38.84 -43.73
C GLN A 230 -18.41 -38.43 -42.73
N SER A 231 -19.62 -38.95 -42.94
CA SER A 231 -20.77 -38.70 -42.04
C SER A 231 -20.55 -39.21 -40.60
N LYS A 232 -19.57 -40.10 -40.40
CA LYS A 232 -19.18 -40.68 -39.11
C LYS A 232 -18.02 -39.93 -38.45
N LEU A 233 -17.47 -38.91 -39.10
CA LEU A 233 -16.26 -38.21 -38.66
C LEU A 233 -16.64 -36.87 -37.97
N PHE A 234 -16.13 -36.63 -36.74
CA PHE A 234 -16.44 -35.45 -35.98
C PHE A 234 -15.17 -34.91 -35.29
N ALA A 235 -14.95 -33.61 -35.30
CA ALA A 235 -14.07 -32.97 -34.30
C ALA A 235 -14.85 -32.81 -32.99
N VAL A 236 -14.22 -33.09 -31.85
CA VAL A 236 -14.86 -32.92 -30.56
C VAL A 236 -14.19 -31.79 -29.80
N ILE A 237 -14.97 -30.75 -29.55
CA ILE A 237 -14.52 -29.60 -28.72
C ILE A 237 -15.01 -29.75 -27.29
N TRP A 238 -14.35 -29.00 -26.38
CA TRP A 238 -14.76 -28.86 -25.02
C TRP A 238 -14.95 -27.35 -24.70
N THR A 239 -16.04 -27.04 -23.96
CA THR A 239 -16.29 -25.64 -23.51
C THR A 239 -17.01 -25.64 -22.19
N THR A 240 -16.73 -24.56 -21.39
CA THR A 240 -17.44 -24.23 -20.14
C THR A 240 -18.50 -23.15 -20.34
N THR A 241 -18.66 -22.64 -21.55
CA THR A 241 -19.58 -21.56 -21.91
C THR A 241 -20.53 -21.98 -23.05
N PRO A 242 -21.52 -22.86 -22.78
CA PRO A 242 -22.43 -23.40 -23.84
C PRO A 242 -23.19 -22.33 -24.61
N TRP A 243 -23.45 -21.18 -23.99
CA TRP A 243 -24.14 -20.05 -24.60
C TRP A 243 -23.35 -19.38 -25.75
N THR A 244 -22.03 -19.67 -25.89
CA THR A 244 -21.20 -19.13 -26.99
C THR A 244 -21.22 -19.99 -28.25
N ILE A 245 -21.80 -21.19 -28.22
CA ILE A 245 -21.91 -22.05 -29.38
C ILE A 245 -22.55 -21.36 -30.60
N PRO A 246 -23.63 -20.54 -30.47
CA PRO A 246 -24.18 -19.79 -31.60
C PRO A 246 -23.15 -18.90 -32.33
N ALA A 247 -22.16 -18.43 -31.62
CA ALA A 247 -21.09 -17.56 -32.13
C ALA A 247 -19.85 -18.34 -32.60
N ASN A 248 -19.85 -19.68 -32.54
CA ASN A 248 -18.72 -20.49 -33.01
C ASN A 248 -18.43 -20.22 -34.49
N GLN A 249 -17.18 -19.97 -34.83
CA GLN A 249 -16.70 -19.79 -36.20
C GLN A 249 -15.52 -20.68 -36.53
N TYR A 250 -14.75 -21.12 -35.48
CA TYR A 250 -13.51 -21.86 -35.68
C TYR A 250 -13.33 -22.95 -34.62
N ILE A 251 -12.39 -23.85 -34.89
CA ILE A 251 -11.79 -24.76 -33.92
C ILE A 251 -10.30 -24.47 -33.88
N SER A 252 -9.74 -24.18 -32.74
CA SER A 252 -8.30 -23.99 -32.60
C SER A 252 -7.60 -25.29 -32.17
N VAL A 253 -6.45 -25.56 -32.80
CA VAL A 253 -5.55 -26.69 -32.50
C VAL A 253 -4.13 -26.16 -32.29
N ASN A 254 -3.34 -26.81 -31.45
CA ASN A 254 -1.94 -26.46 -31.32
C ASN A 254 -1.13 -27.14 -32.44
N PRO A 255 -0.37 -26.39 -33.26
CA PRO A 255 0.33 -26.94 -34.40
C PRO A 255 1.36 -28.01 -34.04
N LYS A 256 1.87 -28.02 -32.81
CA LYS A 256 2.93 -28.93 -32.34
C LYS A 256 2.41 -30.19 -31.67
N PHE A 257 1.10 -30.23 -31.34
CA PHE A 257 0.52 -31.36 -30.63
C PHE A 257 0.08 -32.49 -31.62
N THR A 258 -0.02 -33.71 -31.09
CA THR A 258 -0.43 -34.91 -31.83
C THR A 258 -1.94 -35.11 -31.70
N TYR A 259 -2.61 -35.19 -32.82
CA TYR A 259 -4.04 -35.47 -32.93
C TYR A 259 -4.27 -36.83 -33.54
N VAL A 260 -5.33 -37.51 -33.11
CA VAL A 260 -5.72 -38.87 -33.53
C VAL A 260 -7.22 -38.93 -33.71
N TRP A 261 -7.63 -39.85 -34.55
CA TRP A 261 -9.03 -40.29 -34.59
C TRP A 261 -9.26 -41.34 -33.51
N VAL A 262 -10.32 -41.21 -32.78
CA VAL A 262 -10.80 -42.18 -31.81
C VAL A 262 -12.08 -42.78 -32.34
N HIS A 263 -12.08 -44.10 -32.63
CA HIS A 263 -13.25 -44.86 -33.03
C HIS A 263 -14.02 -45.28 -31.77
N ASN A 264 -15.21 -44.72 -31.56
CA ASN A 264 -16.18 -45.18 -30.57
C ASN A 264 -16.89 -46.39 -31.12
N LEU A 265 -16.57 -47.56 -30.61
CA LEU A 265 -17.07 -48.84 -31.14
C LEU A 265 -18.56 -49.05 -30.87
N ASP A 266 -19.14 -48.43 -29.87
CA ASP A 266 -20.55 -48.55 -29.52
C ASP A 266 -21.46 -47.72 -30.44
N ALA A 267 -21.00 -46.53 -30.84
CA ALA A 267 -21.74 -45.63 -31.70
C ALA A 267 -21.35 -45.71 -33.17
N ASP A 268 -20.25 -46.38 -33.49
CA ASP A 268 -19.62 -46.45 -34.82
C ASP A 268 -19.34 -45.07 -35.41
N GLU A 269 -18.81 -44.15 -34.51
CA GLU A 269 -18.42 -42.79 -34.85
C GLU A 269 -16.92 -42.55 -34.55
N TYR A 270 -16.31 -41.63 -35.27
CA TYR A 270 -14.88 -41.29 -35.12
C TYR A 270 -14.72 -39.87 -34.65
N TYR A 271 -13.91 -39.66 -33.59
CA TYR A 271 -13.71 -38.39 -32.93
C TYR A 271 -12.27 -37.89 -33.07
N LEU A 272 -12.06 -36.73 -33.65
CA LEU A 272 -10.76 -36.05 -33.68
C LEU A 272 -10.49 -35.43 -32.32
N MET A 273 -9.42 -35.86 -31.68
CA MET A 273 -8.93 -35.35 -30.39
C MET A 273 -7.41 -35.35 -30.31
N ASN A 274 -6.86 -34.57 -29.37
CA ASN A 274 -5.46 -34.72 -29.00
C ASN A 274 -5.23 -36.10 -28.37
N LYS A 275 -4.13 -36.75 -28.72
CA LYS A 275 -3.82 -38.12 -28.29
C LYS A 275 -3.70 -38.27 -26.77
N GLU A 276 -3.07 -37.30 -26.11
CA GLU A 276 -2.84 -37.33 -24.67
C GLU A 276 -4.11 -37.04 -23.86
N LEU A 277 -4.98 -36.16 -24.37
CA LEU A 277 -6.21 -35.75 -23.69
C LEU A 277 -7.39 -36.73 -23.97
N ALA A 278 -7.36 -37.47 -25.06
CA ALA A 278 -8.46 -38.32 -25.48
C ALA A 278 -8.94 -39.33 -24.41
N PRO A 279 -8.09 -40.06 -23.66
CA PRO A 279 -8.56 -40.99 -22.63
C PRO A 279 -9.37 -40.30 -21.53
N ALA A 280 -8.93 -39.12 -21.05
CA ALA A 280 -9.62 -38.37 -20.01
C ALA A 280 -10.96 -37.80 -20.52
N ALA A 281 -10.98 -37.24 -21.73
CA ALA A 281 -12.18 -36.72 -22.37
C ALA A 281 -13.25 -37.79 -22.61
N LEU A 282 -12.85 -38.98 -23.06
CA LEU A 282 -13.74 -40.13 -23.28
C LEU A 282 -14.32 -40.66 -21.97
N ALA A 283 -13.50 -40.75 -20.90
CA ALA A 283 -13.96 -41.13 -19.58
C ALA A 283 -15.02 -40.14 -19.06
N ASP A 284 -14.80 -38.81 -19.25
CA ASP A 284 -15.78 -37.77 -18.89
C ASP A 284 -17.09 -37.91 -19.70
N CYS A 285 -17.01 -38.41 -20.96
CA CYS A 285 -18.14 -38.68 -21.81
C CYS A 285 -18.75 -40.09 -21.57
N LYS A 286 -18.19 -40.88 -20.66
CA LYS A 286 -18.61 -42.28 -20.35
C LYS A 286 -18.48 -43.21 -21.54
N ILE A 287 -17.45 -43.03 -22.38
CA ILE A 287 -17.11 -43.88 -23.52
C ILE A 287 -15.94 -44.77 -23.10
N GLU A 288 -16.20 -46.03 -22.90
CA GLU A 288 -15.20 -47.00 -22.44
C GLU A 288 -14.70 -47.91 -23.57
N ASN A 289 -15.54 -48.14 -24.60
CA ASN A 289 -15.29 -49.06 -25.73
C ASN A 289 -14.81 -48.24 -26.93
N TYR A 290 -13.49 -48.01 -27.02
CA TYR A 290 -12.89 -47.24 -28.12
C TYR A 290 -11.51 -47.77 -28.53
N GLU A 291 -11.09 -47.42 -29.73
CA GLU A 291 -9.72 -47.62 -30.21
C GLU A 291 -9.20 -46.41 -30.98
N PHE A 292 -7.88 -46.26 -31.05
CA PHE A 292 -7.28 -45.23 -31.90
C PHE A 292 -7.24 -45.72 -33.36
N ALA A 293 -7.74 -44.92 -34.28
CA ALA A 293 -7.88 -45.24 -35.69
C ALA A 293 -7.04 -44.31 -36.57
N GLY A 294 -6.60 -44.84 -37.71
CA GLY A 294 -5.81 -44.08 -38.68
C GLY A 294 -4.40 -43.72 -38.21
N ARG A 295 -3.79 -42.75 -38.83
CA ARG A 295 -2.46 -42.26 -38.50
C ARG A 295 -2.50 -41.12 -37.48
N GLU A 296 -1.40 -40.95 -36.74
CA GLU A 296 -1.16 -39.77 -35.93
C GLU A 296 -0.85 -38.58 -36.83
N MET A 297 -1.36 -37.37 -36.44
CA MET A 297 -1.25 -36.14 -37.20
C MET A 297 -0.82 -35.01 -36.29
N THR A 298 -0.03 -34.08 -36.80
CA THR A 298 0.26 -32.85 -36.11
C THR A 298 -0.91 -31.85 -36.26
N GLY A 299 -1.08 -30.94 -35.31
CA GLY A 299 -2.09 -29.90 -35.45
C GLY A 299 -1.89 -29.01 -36.67
N ALA A 300 -0.67 -28.81 -37.13
CA ALA A 300 -0.37 -28.05 -38.34
C ALA A 300 -0.99 -28.69 -39.62
N GLU A 301 -1.15 -30.02 -39.70
CA GLU A 301 -1.78 -30.66 -40.86
C GLU A 301 -3.26 -30.32 -40.98
N TRP A 302 -3.88 -29.91 -39.84
CA TRP A 302 -5.30 -29.54 -39.77
C TRP A 302 -5.59 -28.09 -40.15
N GLU A 303 -4.58 -27.25 -40.37
CA GLU A 303 -4.79 -25.86 -40.73
C GLU A 303 -5.80 -25.71 -41.88
N LEU A 304 -6.86 -24.90 -41.68
CA LEU A 304 -7.95 -24.65 -42.62
C LEU A 304 -8.73 -25.91 -43.09
N ALA A 305 -8.70 -27.01 -42.34
CA ALA A 305 -9.67 -28.09 -42.52
C ALA A 305 -11.08 -27.59 -42.17
N GLU A 306 -12.11 -28.12 -42.80
CA GLU A 306 -13.47 -27.65 -42.66
C GLU A 306 -14.35 -28.66 -41.92
N PHE A 307 -15.08 -28.17 -40.93
CA PHE A 307 -16.16 -28.85 -40.23
C PHE A 307 -17.46 -28.06 -40.38
N MET A 308 -18.58 -28.65 -39.98
CA MET A 308 -19.89 -27.98 -39.93
C MET A 308 -20.22 -27.59 -38.51
N HIS A 309 -20.93 -26.48 -38.37
CA HIS A 309 -21.47 -26.07 -37.09
C HIS A 309 -22.42 -27.17 -36.56
N PRO A 310 -22.41 -27.48 -35.23
CA PRO A 310 -23.18 -28.59 -34.66
C PRO A 310 -24.70 -28.41 -34.79
N TRP A 311 -25.20 -27.17 -34.97
CA TRP A 311 -26.59 -26.96 -35.33
C TRP A 311 -26.75 -26.81 -36.83
N ALA A 312 -27.33 -27.82 -37.44
CA ALA A 312 -27.48 -27.89 -38.92
C ALA A 312 -28.19 -26.68 -39.50
N SER A 313 -29.14 -26.09 -38.77
CA SER A 313 -29.90 -24.88 -39.15
C SER A 313 -29.02 -23.66 -39.42
N TYR A 314 -27.83 -23.59 -38.88
CA TYR A 314 -26.92 -22.46 -39.12
C TYR A 314 -26.16 -22.55 -40.45
N ASN A 315 -26.06 -23.71 -41.01
CA ASN A 315 -25.38 -23.99 -42.31
C ASN A 315 -24.01 -23.29 -42.40
N ARG A 316 -23.25 -23.25 -41.28
CA ARG A 316 -21.98 -22.54 -41.13
C ARG A 316 -20.81 -23.51 -41.25
N THR A 317 -19.85 -23.17 -42.11
CA THR A 317 -18.55 -23.84 -42.16
C THR A 317 -17.65 -23.31 -41.02
N VAL A 318 -17.03 -24.23 -40.30
CA VAL A 318 -16.10 -23.97 -39.18
C VAL A 318 -14.72 -24.41 -39.63
N TYR A 319 -13.76 -23.46 -39.67
CA TYR A 319 -12.39 -23.73 -40.08
C TYR A 319 -11.50 -24.05 -38.87
N VAL A 320 -10.51 -24.95 -39.10
CA VAL A 320 -9.49 -25.20 -38.07
C VAL A 320 -8.37 -24.18 -38.18
N LEU A 321 -8.02 -23.57 -37.05
CA LEU A 321 -6.94 -22.56 -36.94
C LEU A 321 -5.83 -23.06 -36.01
N GLU A 322 -4.58 -22.68 -36.29
CA GLU A 322 -3.45 -22.92 -35.42
C GLU A 322 -3.44 -21.88 -34.27
N GLY A 323 -3.57 -22.39 -33.04
CA GLY A 323 -3.56 -21.56 -31.84
C GLY A 323 -2.57 -22.06 -30.78
N ASN A 324 -1.56 -21.25 -30.45
CA ASN A 324 -0.59 -21.59 -29.40
C ASN A 324 -1.19 -21.55 -27.97
N HIS A 325 -2.36 -20.97 -27.80
CA HIS A 325 -3.11 -20.92 -26.52
C HIS A 325 -3.74 -22.28 -26.17
N VAL A 326 -3.81 -23.20 -27.12
CA VAL A 326 -4.31 -24.56 -26.85
C VAL A 326 -3.27 -25.31 -26.02
N THR A 327 -3.67 -25.78 -24.82
CA THR A 327 -2.84 -26.50 -23.85
C THR A 327 -3.27 -27.94 -23.68
N LEU A 328 -2.50 -28.70 -22.87
CA LEU A 328 -2.80 -30.11 -22.54
C LEU A 328 -3.39 -30.27 -21.13
N ASP A 329 -3.86 -29.18 -20.52
CA ASP A 329 -4.33 -29.20 -19.11
C ASP A 329 -5.74 -29.81 -18.99
N ALA A 330 -6.60 -29.62 -19.99
CA ALA A 330 -7.98 -30.12 -19.98
C ALA A 330 -8.61 -30.12 -21.37
N GLY A 331 -9.76 -30.81 -21.52
CA GLY A 331 -10.57 -30.82 -22.73
C GLY A 331 -10.14 -31.87 -23.72
N THR A 332 -10.17 -31.55 -25.01
CA THR A 332 -9.93 -32.47 -26.12
C THR A 332 -8.72 -32.08 -26.97
N GLY A 333 -8.11 -30.94 -26.72
CA GLY A 333 -7.10 -30.35 -27.60
C GLY A 333 -7.66 -29.67 -28.85
N CYS A 334 -8.99 -29.84 -29.13
CA CYS A 334 -9.73 -29.07 -30.11
C CYS A 334 -10.55 -28.04 -29.37
N VAL A 335 -10.18 -26.76 -29.47
CA VAL A 335 -10.79 -25.68 -28.69
C VAL A 335 -11.88 -24.97 -29.49
N HIS A 336 -13.06 -24.87 -28.87
CA HIS A 336 -14.15 -24.05 -29.36
C HIS A 336 -13.69 -22.59 -29.49
N THR A 337 -13.78 -22.03 -30.69
CA THR A 337 -13.26 -20.67 -30.95
C THR A 337 -14.36 -19.79 -31.49
N ALA A 338 -14.73 -18.79 -30.67
CA ALA A 338 -15.72 -17.79 -30.97
C ALA A 338 -15.12 -16.37 -30.78
N PRO A 339 -14.55 -15.77 -31.83
CA PRO A 339 -13.86 -14.49 -31.75
C PRO A 339 -14.67 -13.35 -31.13
N GLY A 340 -16.00 -13.45 -31.16
CA GLY A 340 -16.89 -12.51 -30.48
C GLY A 340 -16.90 -12.60 -28.96
N HIS A 341 -16.39 -13.69 -28.37
CA HIS A 341 -16.55 -14.04 -26.96
C HIS A 341 -15.26 -14.56 -26.27
N GLY A 342 -14.10 -14.41 -26.90
CA GLY A 342 -12.81 -14.79 -26.34
C GLY A 342 -11.70 -13.90 -26.87
N VAL A 343 -10.77 -13.51 -26.01
CA VAL A 343 -9.62 -12.66 -26.41
C VAL A 343 -8.66 -13.48 -27.26
N ASP A 344 -8.23 -14.67 -26.78
CA ASP A 344 -7.35 -15.56 -27.54
C ASP A 344 -7.98 -15.99 -28.86
N ASP A 345 -9.30 -16.25 -28.87
CA ASP A 345 -10.08 -16.58 -30.05
C ASP A 345 -10.05 -15.43 -31.07
N PHE A 346 -10.20 -14.19 -30.59
CA PHE A 346 -10.13 -13.00 -31.41
C PHE A 346 -8.74 -12.79 -32.01
N GLU A 347 -7.68 -12.98 -31.21
CA GLU A 347 -6.29 -12.81 -31.67
C GLU A 347 -5.90 -13.84 -32.74
N VAL A 348 -6.28 -15.10 -32.53
CA VAL A 348 -6.04 -16.14 -33.54
C VAL A 348 -6.77 -15.81 -34.85
N TYR A 349 -8.05 -15.41 -34.76
CA TYR A 349 -8.81 -14.98 -35.95
C TYR A 349 -8.11 -13.79 -36.65
N LYS A 350 -7.69 -12.76 -35.89
CA LYS A 350 -7.01 -11.56 -36.44
C LYS A 350 -5.71 -11.90 -37.15
N LYS A 351 -4.93 -12.86 -36.65
CA LYS A 351 -3.74 -13.34 -37.34
C LYS A 351 -4.07 -13.81 -38.75
N TYR A 352 -5.09 -14.65 -38.88
CA TYR A 352 -5.52 -15.20 -40.18
C TYR A 352 -6.18 -14.16 -41.10
N GLU A 353 -6.91 -13.20 -40.52
CA GLU A 353 -7.47 -12.08 -41.29
C GLU A 353 -6.33 -11.20 -41.85
N ASN A 354 -5.34 -10.85 -41.05
CA ASN A 354 -4.17 -10.05 -41.45
C ASN A 354 -3.33 -10.75 -42.52
N GLU A 355 -3.21 -12.08 -42.46
CA GLU A 355 -2.57 -12.91 -43.49
C GLU A 355 -3.41 -13.03 -44.78
N GLY A 356 -4.62 -12.48 -44.79
CA GLY A 356 -5.54 -12.58 -45.92
C GLY A 356 -6.13 -13.96 -46.19
N LYS A 357 -5.95 -14.91 -45.22
CA LYS A 357 -6.46 -16.26 -45.32
C LYS A 357 -7.95 -16.39 -45.03
N LEU A 358 -8.50 -15.50 -44.17
CA LEU A 358 -9.90 -15.43 -43.77
C LEU A 358 -10.45 -14.03 -43.96
N LYS A 359 -11.74 -13.92 -44.28
CA LYS A 359 -12.45 -12.65 -44.47
C LYS A 359 -13.86 -12.65 -43.84
N GLN A 360 -14.07 -13.46 -42.81
CA GLN A 360 -15.39 -13.54 -42.16
C GLN A 360 -15.56 -12.46 -41.15
N GLU A 361 -16.76 -11.88 -41.03
CA GLU A 361 -17.07 -10.96 -39.94
C GLU A 361 -17.16 -11.70 -38.61
N VAL A 362 -16.73 -11.03 -37.54
CA VAL A 362 -16.85 -11.57 -36.18
C VAL A 362 -18.30 -11.59 -35.74
N ILE A 363 -18.79 -12.77 -35.42
CA ILE A 363 -20.16 -13.00 -34.97
C ILE A 363 -20.22 -12.80 -33.45
N CYS A 364 -21.12 -11.91 -33.01
CA CYS A 364 -21.31 -11.62 -31.58
C CYS A 364 -22.82 -11.41 -31.32
N PRO A 365 -23.63 -12.49 -31.22
CA PRO A 365 -25.06 -12.43 -31.14
C PRO A 365 -25.57 -12.12 -29.72
N VAL A 366 -24.97 -11.12 -29.07
CA VAL A 366 -25.29 -10.68 -27.69
C VAL A 366 -25.33 -9.16 -27.64
N ASP A 367 -26.40 -8.61 -27.13
CA ASP A 367 -26.60 -7.16 -26.96
C ASP A 367 -25.88 -6.59 -25.72
N ASN A 368 -26.00 -5.27 -25.48
CA ASN A 368 -25.39 -4.56 -24.36
C ASN A 368 -25.85 -5.08 -22.98
N LYS A 369 -27.09 -5.60 -22.91
CA LYS A 369 -27.71 -6.16 -21.70
C LYS A 369 -27.36 -7.64 -21.49
N GLY A 370 -26.49 -8.19 -22.34
CA GLY A 370 -26.13 -9.62 -22.30
C GLY A 370 -27.26 -10.54 -22.71
N ARG A 371 -28.15 -10.06 -23.58
CA ARG A 371 -29.24 -10.88 -24.16
C ARG A 371 -28.89 -11.35 -25.55
N MET A 372 -29.28 -12.56 -25.85
CA MET A 372 -29.16 -13.12 -27.20
C MET A 372 -29.96 -12.32 -28.18
N THR A 373 -29.37 -11.96 -29.32
CA THR A 373 -30.04 -11.33 -30.46
C THR A 373 -30.69 -12.37 -31.39
N ALA A 374 -31.44 -11.91 -32.39
CA ALA A 374 -32.03 -12.80 -33.42
C ALA A 374 -30.96 -13.66 -34.15
N GLU A 375 -29.72 -13.19 -34.26
CA GLU A 375 -28.60 -13.96 -34.86
C GLU A 375 -28.28 -15.27 -34.10
N ALA A 376 -28.61 -15.32 -32.79
CA ALA A 376 -28.49 -16.53 -32.00
C ALA A 376 -29.61 -17.55 -32.25
N GLY A 377 -30.53 -17.29 -33.18
CA GLY A 377 -31.66 -18.12 -33.46
C GLY A 377 -32.86 -17.87 -32.55
N SER A 378 -34.08 -18.07 -33.08
CA SER A 378 -35.33 -17.71 -32.40
C SER A 378 -35.54 -18.40 -31.05
N PHE A 379 -34.99 -19.60 -30.84
CA PHE A 379 -35.10 -20.32 -29.56
C PHE A 379 -34.24 -19.75 -28.42
N LEU A 380 -33.26 -18.91 -28.75
CA LEU A 380 -32.39 -18.21 -27.78
C LEU A 380 -32.69 -16.71 -27.69
N GLU A 381 -33.33 -16.12 -28.72
CA GLU A 381 -33.58 -14.66 -28.80
C GLU A 381 -34.21 -14.11 -27.53
N GLY A 382 -33.70 -12.97 -27.03
CA GLY A 382 -34.17 -12.27 -25.84
C GLY A 382 -33.77 -12.86 -24.49
N LYS A 383 -33.24 -14.11 -24.46
CA LYS A 383 -32.73 -14.72 -23.22
C LYS A 383 -31.40 -14.11 -22.85
N THR A 384 -31.12 -13.95 -21.57
CA THR A 384 -29.78 -13.64 -21.11
C THR A 384 -28.81 -14.79 -21.43
N VAL A 385 -27.54 -14.49 -21.53
CA VAL A 385 -26.49 -15.54 -21.76
C VAL A 385 -26.57 -16.69 -20.74
N TRP A 386 -26.96 -16.39 -19.51
CA TRP A 386 -27.13 -17.38 -18.43
C TRP A 386 -28.37 -18.23 -18.60
N GLU A 387 -29.47 -17.63 -19.05
CA GLU A 387 -30.72 -18.36 -19.39
C GLU A 387 -30.56 -19.16 -20.67
N ALA A 388 -29.66 -18.81 -21.56
CA ALA A 388 -29.38 -19.47 -22.81
C ALA A 388 -28.55 -20.76 -22.65
N GLU A 389 -27.83 -20.97 -21.55
CA GLU A 389 -26.98 -22.15 -21.31
C GLU A 389 -27.78 -23.46 -21.41
N GLY A 390 -28.90 -23.57 -20.70
CA GLY A 390 -29.75 -24.76 -20.70
C GLY A 390 -30.36 -25.11 -22.07
N PRO A 391 -31.03 -24.15 -22.72
CA PRO A 391 -31.55 -24.35 -24.09
C PRO A 391 -30.50 -24.72 -25.12
N SER A 392 -29.29 -24.13 -25.05
CA SER A 392 -28.18 -24.46 -25.95
C SER A 392 -27.74 -25.91 -25.77
N ILE A 393 -27.59 -26.39 -24.54
CA ILE A 393 -27.24 -27.77 -24.23
C ILE A 393 -28.35 -28.73 -24.72
N SER A 394 -29.63 -28.34 -24.51
CA SER A 394 -30.77 -29.16 -24.94
C SER A 394 -30.86 -29.28 -26.45
N ALA A 395 -30.59 -28.21 -27.20
CA ALA A 395 -30.55 -28.23 -28.66
C ALA A 395 -29.42 -29.10 -29.18
N LEU A 396 -28.21 -29.05 -28.58
CA LEU A 396 -27.10 -29.95 -28.94
C LEU A 396 -27.44 -31.41 -28.70
N ALA A 397 -28.13 -31.71 -27.61
CA ALA A 397 -28.59 -33.08 -27.31
C ALA A 397 -29.66 -33.55 -28.32
N HIS A 398 -30.61 -32.70 -28.71
CA HIS A 398 -31.65 -33.01 -29.70
C HIS A 398 -31.06 -33.29 -31.08
N GLU A 399 -30.05 -32.54 -31.52
CA GLU A 399 -29.33 -32.74 -32.77
C GLU A 399 -28.33 -33.93 -32.69
N GLY A 400 -28.17 -34.59 -31.54
CA GLY A 400 -27.23 -35.68 -31.36
C GLY A 400 -25.74 -35.22 -31.32
N MET A 401 -25.50 -33.92 -31.14
CA MET A 401 -24.15 -33.34 -31.16
C MET A 401 -23.54 -33.20 -29.76
N LEU A 402 -24.30 -33.37 -28.68
CA LEU A 402 -23.79 -33.38 -27.32
C LEU A 402 -23.18 -34.75 -27.00
N LEU A 403 -21.85 -34.84 -26.85
CA LEU A 403 -21.15 -36.09 -26.51
C LEU A 403 -21.09 -36.33 -25.00
N GLY A 404 -20.89 -35.29 -24.20
CA GLY A 404 -20.80 -35.38 -22.75
C GLY A 404 -21.09 -34.09 -22.02
N LYS A 405 -21.48 -34.18 -20.75
CA LYS A 405 -21.76 -33.04 -19.88
C LYS A 405 -21.26 -33.30 -18.46
N LYS A 406 -20.57 -32.34 -17.90
CA LYS A 406 -20.01 -32.35 -16.54
C LYS A 406 -20.23 -31.02 -15.87
N SER A 407 -20.07 -30.95 -14.59
CA SER A 407 -20.06 -29.70 -13.83
C SER A 407 -18.63 -29.35 -13.38
N LEU A 408 -18.21 -28.13 -13.60
CA LEU A 408 -16.87 -27.64 -13.25
C LEU A 408 -16.98 -26.51 -12.23
N HIS A 409 -16.11 -26.55 -11.22
CA HIS A 409 -15.88 -25.44 -10.30
C HIS A 409 -14.61 -24.72 -10.72
N HIS A 410 -14.70 -23.43 -10.95
CA HIS A 410 -13.57 -22.62 -11.38
C HIS A 410 -13.71 -21.17 -10.95
N GLN A 411 -12.61 -20.42 -11.02
CA GLN A 411 -12.61 -18.98 -10.81
C GLN A 411 -13.24 -18.28 -12.02
N TYR A 412 -14.23 -17.43 -11.80
CA TYR A 412 -14.94 -16.70 -12.85
C TYR A 412 -14.85 -15.20 -12.64
N ALA A 413 -14.64 -14.44 -13.69
CA ALA A 413 -14.53 -13.00 -13.66
C ALA A 413 -15.88 -12.34 -13.33
N HIS A 414 -15.85 -11.42 -12.36
CA HIS A 414 -16.98 -10.63 -11.91
C HIS A 414 -16.64 -9.14 -11.95
N CYS A 415 -17.63 -8.31 -12.22
CA CYS A 415 -17.49 -6.86 -12.14
C CYS A 415 -17.14 -6.43 -10.70
N TRP A 416 -16.07 -5.67 -10.54
CA TRP A 416 -15.62 -5.18 -9.25
C TRP A 416 -16.67 -4.35 -8.51
N ARG A 417 -17.62 -3.76 -9.24
CA ARG A 417 -18.63 -2.86 -8.69
C ARG A 417 -19.95 -3.52 -8.36
N CYS A 418 -20.64 -4.04 -9.38
CA CYS A 418 -21.95 -4.68 -9.17
C CYS A 418 -21.85 -6.13 -8.69
N LYS A 419 -20.63 -6.70 -8.70
CA LYS A 419 -20.33 -8.07 -8.29
C LYS A 419 -21.02 -9.16 -9.14
N ASN A 420 -21.64 -8.80 -10.26
CA ASN A 420 -22.21 -9.73 -11.22
C ASN A 420 -21.12 -10.32 -12.11
N PRO A 421 -21.32 -11.56 -12.61
CA PRO A 421 -20.40 -12.15 -13.56
C PRO A 421 -20.33 -11.34 -14.86
N VAL A 422 -19.14 -11.27 -15.44
CA VAL A 422 -18.89 -10.57 -16.72
C VAL A 422 -18.78 -11.58 -17.86
N ILE A 423 -18.91 -11.09 -19.10
CA ILE A 423 -18.70 -11.86 -20.30
C ILE A 423 -17.61 -11.23 -21.15
N TYR A 424 -17.05 -11.97 -22.10
CA TYR A 424 -16.36 -11.37 -23.22
C TYR A 424 -17.35 -11.03 -24.32
N ARG A 425 -17.23 -9.84 -24.91
CA ARG A 425 -18.10 -9.35 -25.97
C ARG A 425 -17.30 -8.52 -26.98
N ALA A 426 -17.32 -8.91 -28.24
CA ALA A 426 -16.74 -8.09 -29.29
C ALA A 426 -17.63 -6.86 -29.55
N THR A 427 -17.08 -5.70 -29.33
CA THR A 427 -17.74 -4.40 -29.54
C THR A 427 -16.73 -3.38 -30.02
N GLU A 428 -17.20 -2.37 -30.73
CA GLU A 428 -16.35 -1.23 -31.10
C GLU A 428 -16.01 -0.42 -29.85
N GLN A 429 -14.73 -0.24 -29.62
CA GLN A 429 -14.18 0.49 -28.47
C GLN A 429 -12.99 1.32 -28.91
N TRP A 430 -12.60 2.28 -28.07
CA TRP A 430 -11.35 3.00 -28.21
C TRP A 430 -10.25 2.30 -27.44
N PHE A 431 -9.08 2.19 -28.08
CA PHE A 431 -7.92 1.50 -27.53
C PHE A 431 -6.69 2.40 -27.57
N ALA A 432 -5.85 2.26 -26.55
CA ALA A 432 -4.46 2.68 -26.61
C ALA A 432 -3.57 1.47 -26.96
N SER A 433 -2.85 1.56 -28.07
CA SER A 433 -1.89 0.54 -28.51
C SER A 433 -0.70 0.52 -27.56
N ILE A 434 -0.51 -0.60 -26.87
CA ILE A 434 0.65 -0.77 -25.97
C ILE A 434 1.87 -1.27 -26.73
N ASN A 435 1.67 -2.04 -27.79
CA ASN A 435 2.75 -2.64 -28.57
C ASN A 435 3.74 -1.60 -29.11
N ASP A 436 3.25 -0.41 -29.48
CA ASP A 436 4.04 0.62 -30.15
C ASP A 436 5.05 1.32 -29.23
N PHE A 437 4.84 1.25 -27.89
CA PHE A 437 5.76 1.85 -26.90
C PHE A 437 6.09 0.91 -25.73
N ARG A 438 5.79 -0.40 -25.85
CA ARG A 438 6.05 -1.41 -24.83
C ARG A 438 7.51 -1.45 -24.39
N GLU A 439 8.44 -1.47 -25.34
CA GLU A 439 9.88 -1.53 -25.07
C GLU A 439 10.36 -0.30 -24.28
N ASP A 440 9.82 0.87 -24.57
CA ASP A 440 10.15 2.09 -23.83
C ASP A 440 9.54 2.07 -22.42
N ALA A 441 8.35 1.48 -22.26
CA ALA A 441 7.76 1.27 -20.95
C ALA A 441 8.58 0.29 -20.09
N LEU A 442 9.08 -0.80 -20.66
CA LEU A 442 9.95 -1.75 -19.97
C LEU A 442 11.28 -1.09 -19.54
N LYS A 443 11.91 -0.30 -20.41
CA LYS A 443 13.11 0.49 -20.05
C LYS A 443 12.83 1.49 -18.92
N ALA A 444 11.65 2.11 -18.90
CA ALA A 444 11.27 3.03 -17.84
C ALA A 444 11.09 2.31 -16.49
N VAL A 445 10.60 1.06 -16.50
CA VAL A 445 10.56 0.19 -15.29
C VAL A 445 11.99 -0.10 -14.81
N ASP A 446 12.90 -0.49 -15.73
CA ASP A 446 14.30 -0.79 -15.39
C ASP A 446 15.03 0.42 -14.79
N ALA A 447 14.66 1.64 -15.19
CA ALA A 447 15.21 2.88 -14.67
C ALA A 447 14.62 3.33 -13.34
N THR A 448 13.55 2.68 -12.85
CA THR A 448 12.82 3.05 -11.64
C THR A 448 13.31 2.25 -10.44
N ARG A 449 13.51 2.90 -9.28
CA ARG A 449 13.81 2.22 -8.02
C ARG A 449 12.52 1.66 -7.39
N PHE A 450 12.45 0.35 -7.17
CA PHE A 450 11.35 -0.30 -6.47
C PHE A 450 11.72 -0.69 -5.04
N ILE A 451 10.81 -0.41 -4.11
CA ILE A 451 10.93 -0.74 -2.69
C ILE A 451 9.61 -1.41 -2.25
N PRO A 452 9.59 -2.70 -1.94
CA PRO A 452 10.67 -3.68 -2.11
C PRO A 452 10.97 -4.01 -3.59
N SER A 453 12.12 -4.62 -3.84
CA SER A 453 12.64 -4.88 -5.19
C SER A 453 11.74 -5.79 -6.05
N TRP A 454 10.94 -6.69 -5.45
CA TRP A 454 10.02 -7.55 -6.20
C TRP A 454 8.96 -6.76 -7.00
N GLY A 455 8.71 -5.50 -6.64
CA GLY A 455 7.82 -4.60 -7.36
C GLY A 455 8.25 -4.38 -8.81
N HIS A 456 9.56 -4.39 -9.09
CA HIS A 456 10.12 -4.35 -10.43
C HIS A 456 9.60 -5.49 -11.31
N ASP A 457 9.88 -6.73 -10.92
CA ASP A 457 9.52 -7.90 -11.73
C ASP A 457 8.01 -8.00 -11.92
N ARG A 458 7.25 -7.62 -10.90
CA ARG A 458 5.78 -7.62 -10.96
C ARG A 458 5.28 -6.63 -12.01
N LEU A 459 5.73 -5.38 -12.00
CA LEU A 459 5.29 -4.38 -12.98
C LEU A 459 5.84 -4.69 -14.37
N TYR A 460 7.10 -5.12 -14.47
CA TYR A 460 7.75 -5.50 -15.72
C TYR A 460 6.97 -6.60 -16.45
N ASN A 461 6.65 -7.70 -15.76
CA ASN A 461 5.90 -8.81 -16.34
C ASN A 461 4.48 -8.37 -16.75
N MET A 462 3.82 -7.55 -15.94
CA MET A 462 2.49 -7.03 -16.27
C MET A 462 2.49 -6.18 -17.54
N ILE A 463 3.55 -5.42 -17.81
CA ILE A 463 3.68 -4.61 -19.03
C ILE A 463 4.09 -5.47 -20.21
N ARG A 464 5.03 -6.41 -20.03
CA ARG A 464 5.49 -7.31 -21.07
C ARG A 464 4.32 -8.08 -21.69
N ASP A 465 3.42 -8.59 -20.85
CA ASP A 465 2.31 -9.45 -21.26
C ASP A 465 1.01 -8.69 -21.49
N ARG A 466 1.02 -7.34 -21.37
CA ARG A 466 -0.18 -6.51 -21.49
C ARG A 466 -0.64 -6.42 -22.94
N GLN A 467 -1.94 -6.60 -23.13
CA GLN A 467 -2.65 -6.29 -24.36
C GLN A 467 -2.98 -4.80 -24.46
N ASP A 468 -3.50 -4.37 -25.63
CA ASP A 468 -3.96 -2.99 -25.81
C ASP A 468 -5.00 -2.60 -24.76
N TRP A 469 -4.91 -1.37 -24.29
CA TRP A 469 -5.76 -0.86 -23.25
C TRP A 469 -7.07 -0.33 -23.82
N CYS A 470 -8.20 -0.97 -23.50
CA CYS A 470 -9.53 -0.46 -23.78
C CYS A 470 -9.81 0.75 -22.89
N ILE A 471 -9.79 1.95 -23.48
CA ILE A 471 -9.92 3.23 -22.75
C ILE A 471 -11.34 3.80 -22.76
N SER A 472 -12.28 3.24 -23.53
CA SER A 472 -13.66 3.75 -23.59
C SER A 472 -14.57 3.09 -22.55
N ARG A 473 -15.45 3.90 -21.96
CA ARG A 473 -16.51 3.46 -21.04
C ARG A 473 -17.83 4.08 -21.43
N GLN A 474 -18.91 3.27 -21.47
CA GLN A 474 -20.27 3.66 -21.79
C GLN A 474 -20.95 4.30 -20.58
N ARG A 475 -20.34 5.40 -20.11
CA ARG A 475 -20.74 6.17 -18.92
C ARG A 475 -20.84 7.65 -19.24
N SER A 476 -21.43 8.42 -18.33
CA SER A 476 -21.61 9.86 -18.52
C SER A 476 -20.79 10.70 -17.55
N TRP A 477 -20.39 10.15 -16.38
CA TRP A 477 -19.62 10.85 -15.39
C TRP A 477 -18.12 10.54 -15.54
N GLY A 478 -17.40 11.41 -16.22
CA GLY A 478 -15.96 11.31 -16.51
C GLY A 478 -15.57 12.25 -17.63
N VAL A 479 -14.29 12.20 -18.01
CA VAL A 479 -13.74 12.97 -19.13
C VAL A 479 -14.15 12.31 -20.45
N PRO A 480 -14.85 13.01 -21.36
CA PRO A 480 -15.28 12.44 -22.61
C PRO A 480 -14.08 12.14 -23.53
N ILE A 481 -14.21 11.13 -24.38
CA ILE A 481 -13.26 10.90 -25.47
C ILE A 481 -13.45 12.03 -26.51
N PRO A 482 -12.45 12.89 -26.74
CA PRO A 482 -12.58 14.10 -27.56
C PRO A 482 -12.53 13.79 -29.07
N ALA A 483 -13.44 12.93 -29.52
CA ALA A 483 -13.56 12.51 -30.91
C ALA A 483 -14.88 12.99 -31.51
N PHE A 484 -14.85 13.40 -32.78
CA PHE A 484 -16.02 13.82 -33.54
C PHE A 484 -16.24 12.88 -34.72
N TYR A 485 -17.50 12.68 -35.12
CA TYR A 485 -17.88 11.89 -36.30
C TYR A 485 -18.44 12.81 -37.34
N CYS A 486 -17.91 12.69 -38.59
CA CYS A 486 -18.46 13.45 -39.73
C CYS A 486 -19.74 12.79 -40.21
N ASP A 487 -20.83 13.53 -40.24
CA ASP A 487 -22.15 13.06 -40.73
C ASP A 487 -22.14 12.73 -42.22
N GLY A 488 -21.18 13.26 -42.97
CA GLY A 488 -21.09 13.03 -44.41
C GLY A 488 -20.42 11.73 -44.80
N CYS A 489 -19.38 11.28 -44.06
CA CYS A 489 -18.63 10.06 -44.39
C CYS A 489 -18.55 9.02 -43.27
N GLY A 490 -19.07 9.34 -42.09
CA GLY A 490 -19.04 8.44 -40.92
C GLY A 490 -17.68 8.28 -40.27
N SER A 491 -16.61 8.92 -40.80
CA SER A 491 -15.28 8.82 -40.25
C SER A 491 -15.16 9.61 -38.94
N TYR A 492 -14.43 9.05 -37.96
CA TYR A 492 -14.07 9.82 -36.77
C TYR A 492 -12.89 10.77 -37.07
N VAL A 493 -12.85 11.86 -36.33
CA VAL A 493 -11.88 12.93 -36.48
C VAL A 493 -11.29 13.26 -35.13
N ILE A 494 -9.97 13.14 -35.04
CA ILE A 494 -9.12 13.59 -33.92
C ILE A 494 -7.91 14.25 -34.54
N THR A 495 -7.78 15.57 -34.42
CA THR A 495 -6.62 16.33 -34.95
C THR A 495 -6.05 17.23 -33.86
N PRO A 496 -4.81 17.71 -34.00
CA PRO A 496 -4.25 18.65 -33.03
C PRO A 496 -5.12 19.89 -32.81
N GLU A 497 -5.80 20.38 -33.86
CA GLU A 497 -6.67 21.56 -33.79
C GLU A 497 -7.97 21.26 -33.04
N THR A 498 -8.58 20.07 -33.24
CA THR A 498 -9.79 19.70 -32.52
C THR A 498 -9.52 19.47 -31.06
N ILE A 499 -8.38 18.84 -30.73
CA ILE A 499 -7.94 18.63 -29.34
C ILE A 499 -7.65 19.96 -28.65
N ALA A 500 -6.96 20.89 -29.32
CA ALA A 500 -6.66 22.22 -28.78
C ALA A 500 -7.94 23.00 -28.46
N SER A 501 -8.94 22.96 -29.35
CA SER A 501 -10.22 23.63 -29.17
C SER A 501 -10.99 23.06 -27.97
N VAL A 502 -11.12 21.75 -27.90
CA VAL A 502 -11.81 21.09 -26.78
C VAL A 502 -11.08 21.35 -25.45
N LYS A 503 -9.74 21.23 -25.45
CA LYS A 503 -8.92 21.53 -24.26
C LYS A 503 -9.16 22.94 -23.74
N GLU A 504 -9.18 23.95 -24.62
CA GLU A 504 -9.36 25.35 -24.23
C GLU A 504 -10.75 25.58 -23.62
N ILE A 505 -11.78 24.94 -24.14
CA ILE A 505 -13.14 25.03 -23.63
C ILE A 505 -13.22 24.34 -22.27
N VAL A 506 -12.70 23.13 -22.15
CA VAL A 506 -12.71 22.35 -20.91
C VAL A 506 -11.89 23.03 -19.79
N GLU A 507 -10.76 23.67 -20.10
CA GLU A 507 -9.99 24.46 -19.13
C GLU A 507 -10.83 25.58 -18.50
N LYS A 508 -11.80 26.12 -19.21
CA LYS A 508 -12.67 27.22 -18.74
C LYS A 508 -13.96 26.75 -18.08
N GLU A 509 -14.60 25.72 -18.64
CA GLU A 509 -15.95 25.32 -18.30
C GLU A 509 -16.09 23.91 -17.71
N GLY A 510 -14.98 23.13 -17.70
CA GLY A 510 -15.01 21.73 -17.34
C GLY A 510 -15.62 20.85 -18.43
N THR A 511 -15.61 19.55 -18.22
CA THR A 511 -16.09 18.56 -19.19
C THR A 511 -17.62 18.54 -19.36
N ASP A 512 -18.37 19.24 -18.52
CA ASP A 512 -19.81 19.45 -18.75
C ASP A 512 -20.10 20.17 -20.09
N ALA A 513 -19.15 21.01 -20.55
CA ALA A 513 -19.20 21.67 -21.85
C ALA A 513 -19.40 20.70 -23.02
N TRP A 514 -18.78 19.50 -22.98
CA TRP A 514 -18.92 18.45 -23.99
C TRP A 514 -20.36 18.02 -24.21
N TRP A 515 -21.17 18.03 -23.18
CA TRP A 515 -22.55 17.62 -23.19
C TRP A 515 -23.54 18.79 -23.35
N ALA A 516 -23.08 20.00 -23.05
CA ALA A 516 -23.87 21.21 -23.10
C ALA A 516 -23.85 21.88 -24.48
N HIS A 517 -22.72 21.80 -25.18
CA HIS A 517 -22.52 22.46 -26.48
C HIS A 517 -22.67 21.48 -27.65
N PRO A 518 -23.22 21.94 -28.80
CA PRO A 518 -23.21 21.17 -30.04
C PRO A 518 -21.79 21.09 -30.60
N ALA A 519 -21.52 20.12 -31.50
CA ALA A 519 -20.19 19.87 -32.04
C ALA A 519 -19.57 21.12 -32.74
N GLU A 520 -20.36 21.93 -33.36
CA GLU A 520 -19.93 23.13 -34.05
C GLU A 520 -19.29 24.19 -33.12
N GLU A 521 -19.73 24.24 -31.88
CA GLU A 521 -19.20 25.16 -30.85
C GLU A 521 -17.90 24.59 -30.17
N LEU A 522 -17.73 23.28 -30.19
CA LEU A 522 -16.56 22.61 -29.64
C LEU A 522 -15.40 22.54 -30.66
N LEU A 523 -15.71 22.58 -31.95
CA LEU A 523 -14.74 22.52 -33.04
C LEU A 523 -14.18 23.91 -33.34
N PRO A 524 -12.97 23.99 -33.95
CA PRO A 524 -12.45 25.24 -34.48
C PRO A 524 -13.41 25.85 -35.50
N LYS A 525 -13.47 27.17 -35.54
CA LYS A 525 -14.34 27.89 -36.47
C LYS A 525 -14.09 27.42 -37.90
N ASP A 526 -15.20 27.19 -38.66
CA ASP A 526 -15.18 26.76 -40.06
C ASP A 526 -14.45 25.43 -40.32
N PHE A 527 -14.35 24.56 -39.30
CA PHE A 527 -13.69 23.27 -39.40
C PHE A 527 -14.32 22.37 -40.48
N LYS A 528 -13.50 21.69 -41.26
CA LYS A 528 -13.90 20.77 -42.32
C LYS A 528 -13.34 19.37 -42.06
N CYS A 529 -14.14 18.36 -42.38
CA CYS A 529 -13.68 16.98 -42.27
C CYS A 529 -12.47 16.75 -43.18
N PRO A 530 -11.32 16.27 -42.64
CA PRO A 530 -10.12 16.03 -43.41
C PRO A 530 -10.30 14.90 -44.45
N HIS A 531 -11.34 14.06 -44.30
CA HIS A 531 -11.57 12.93 -45.19
C HIS A 531 -12.51 13.28 -46.37
N CYS A 532 -13.55 14.09 -46.18
CA CYS A 532 -14.56 14.37 -47.21
C CYS A 532 -14.89 15.85 -47.40
N GLY A 533 -14.32 16.76 -46.58
CA GLY A 533 -14.64 18.19 -46.62
C GLY A 533 -16.00 18.58 -46.01
N GLY A 534 -16.75 17.65 -45.44
CA GLY A 534 -18.04 17.91 -44.77
C GLY A 534 -17.87 18.82 -43.55
N SER A 535 -18.97 19.50 -43.14
CA SER A 535 -18.97 20.48 -42.04
C SER A 535 -19.91 20.15 -40.90
N ARG A 536 -20.63 19.04 -40.97
CA ARG A 536 -21.54 18.60 -39.89
C ARG A 536 -20.91 17.44 -39.13
N PHE A 537 -20.98 17.54 -37.83
CA PHE A 537 -20.34 16.59 -36.93
C PHE A 537 -21.23 16.31 -35.71
N HIS A 538 -21.04 15.16 -35.11
CA HIS A 538 -21.51 14.85 -33.76
C HIS A 538 -20.37 14.31 -32.88
N GLN A 539 -20.54 14.46 -31.57
CA GLN A 539 -19.52 14.06 -30.56
C GLN A 539 -19.63 12.56 -30.26
N GLU A 540 -18.50 11.98 -29.84
CA GLU A 540 -18.46 10.70 -29.16
C GLU A 540 -19.22 10.78 -27.82
N LYS A 541 -19.83 9.67 -27.40
CA LYS A 541 -20.66 9.59 -26.19
C LYS A 541 -19.96 8.83 -25.06
N ASP A 542 -18.90 8.12 -25.35
CA ASP A 542 -18.14 7.39 -24.36
C ASP A 542 -17.18 8.32 -23.61
N ILE A 543 -16.91 7.99 -22.34
CA ILE A 543 -15.90 8.66 -21.53
C ILE A 543 -14.62 7.82 -21.50
N MET A 544 -13.51 8.45 -21.10
CA MET A 544 -12.26 7.74 -20.82
C MET A 544 -12.38 6.85 -19.58
N ASP A 545 -11.54 5.83 -19.52
CA ASP A 545 -11.36 4.96 -18.36
C ASP A 545 -10.84 5.78 -17.18
N VAL A 546 -11.42 5.64 -16.00
CA VAL A 546 -10.99 6.34 -14.78
C VAL A 546 -9.51 6.12 -14.44
N TRP A 547 -8.91 4.98 -14.86
CA TRP A 547 -7.47 4.77 -14.76
C TRP A 547 -6.66 5.66 -15.70
N PHE A 548 -7.27 6.23 -16.73
CA PHE A 548 -6.66 7.23 -17.58
C PHE A 548 -6.65 8.59 -16.86
N ASP A 549 -7.73 8.95 -16.17
CA ASP A 549 -7.85 10.17 -15.37
C ASP A 549 -6.73 10.21 -14.30
N SER A 550 -6.73 9.25 -13.38
CA SER A 550 -5.69 9.19 -12.34
C SER A 550 -4.29 8.93 -12.91
N GLY A 551 -4.20 8.17 -14.01
CA GLY A 551 -2.97 7.88 -14.72
C GLY A 551 -2.32 9.08 -15.38
N SER A 552 -3.06 10.16 -15.68
CA SER A 552 -2.56 11.38 -16.33
C SER A 552 -2.33 12.55 -15.35
N THR A 553 -2.60 12.36 -14.06
CA THR A 553 -2.44 13.42 -13.03
C THR A 553 -1.01 14.01 -12.99
N TRP A 554 0.00 13.23 -13.36
CA TRP A 554 1.38 13.72 -13.49
C TRP A 554 1.50 14.92 -14.43
N ASN A 555 0.66 15.02 -15.46
CA ASN A 555 0.72 16.13 -16.42
C ASN A 555 0.25 17.43 -15.78
N GLY A 556 -0.90 17.41 -15.08
CA GLY A 556 -1.52 18.61 -14.50
C GLY A 556 -1.04 18.96 -13.08
N VAL A 557 -0.38 18.03 -12.37
CA VAL A 557 0.10 18.28 -11.01
C VAL A 557 1.61 18.42 -10.94
N LEU A 558 2.38 17.66 -11.74
CA LEU A 558 3.84 17.60 -11.62
C LEU A 558 4.56 18.33 -12.75
N LYS A 559 4.16 18.10 -14.01
CA LYS A 559 4.87 18.57 -15.19
C LYS A 559 4.47 20.00 -15.58
N ASP A 560 3.18 20.24 -15.71
CA ASP A 560 2.60 21.54 -16.02
C ASP A 560 1.49 21.88 -15.01
N PRO A 561 1.90 22.14 -13.76
CA PRO A 561 0.98 22.27 -12.64
C PRO A 561 0.14 23.54 -12.76
N HIS A 562 -1.07 23.48 -12.20
CA HIS A 562 -1.88 24.67 -11.96
C HIS A 562 -1.04 25.75 -11.25
N PRO A 563 -1.23 27.05 -11.57
CA PRO A 563 -0.45 28.15 -10.97
C PRO A 563 -0.32 28.09 -9.44
N VAL A 564 -1.34 27.59 -8.74
CA VAL A 564 -1.33 27.46 -7.28
C VAL A 564 -0.25 26.49 -6.76
N TRP A 565 0.14 25.49 -7.54
CA TRP A 565 1.17 24.49 -7.17
C TRP A 565 2.55 24.78 -7.78
N LYS A 566 2.64 25.71 -8.75
CA LYS A 566 3.86 25.98 -9.50
C LYS A 566 5.04 26.38 -8.63
N ASP A 567 4.79 27.17 -7.60
CA ASP A 567 5.79 27.67 -6.68
C ASP A 567 6.07 26.75 -5.49
N THR A 568 5.17 25.84 -5.19
CA THR A 568 5.26 24.96 -4.02
C THR A 568 6.03 23.68 -4.29
N GLY A 569 6.50 23.43 -5.51
CA GLY A 569 7.47 22.39 -5.75
C GLY A 569 7.00 21.18 -6.50
N ALA A 570 6.12 21.37 -7.47
CA ALA A 570 5.91 20.35 -8.49
C ALA A 570 7.26 20.02 -9.17
N ALA A 571 7.54 18.75 -9.36
CA ALA A 571 8.71 18.27 -10.09
C ALA A 571 8.32 17.02 -10.87
N TYR A 572 8.77 16.97 -12.12
CA TYR A 572 8.55 15.84 -13.00
C TYR A 572 9.88 15.32 -13.56
N PRO A 573 10.16 14.01 -13.46
CA PRO A 573 9.49 13.01 -12.61
C PRO A 573 9.57 13.36 -11.12
N CYS A 574 8.55 12.98 -10.33
CA CYS A 574 8.59 13.16 -8.89
C CYS A 574 9.54 12.15 -8.22
N ASP A 575 9.85 12.36 -6.94
CA ASP A 575 10.81 11.52 -6.24
C ASP A 575 10.20 10.18 -5.81
N LEU A 576 8.90 10.15 -5.44
CA LEU A 576 8.28 8.97 -4.87
C LEU A 576 6.78 8.85 -5.21
N TYR A 577 6.37 7.63 -5.66
CA TYR A 577 5.01 7.12 -5.59
C TYR A 577 4.93 6.09 -4.44
N LEU A 578 3.87 6.15 -3.64
CA LEU A 578 3.65 5.21 -2.54
C LEU A 578 2.21 4.75 -2.52
N GLU A 579 1.94 3.46 -2.76
CA GLU A 579 0.61 2.86 -2.69
C GLU A 579 0.67 1.37 -2.29
N GLY A 580 -0.51 0.75 -2.19
CA GLY A 580 -0.65 -0.69 -1.97
C GLY A 580 -0.18 -1.53 -3.14
N SER A 581 0.05 -2.82 -2.88
CA SER A 581 0.56 -3.78 -3.87
C SER A 581 -0.40 -4.04 -5.05
N ASP A 582 -1.69 -3.74 -4.89
CA ASP A 582 -2.69 -3.79 -5.97
C ASP A 582 -2.44 -2.73 -7.05
N GLN A 583 -1.79 -1.62 -6.71
CA GLN A 583 -1.54 -0.51 -7.63
C GLN A 583 -0.49 -0.81 -8.71
N HIS A 584 0.19 -1.95 -8.65
CA HIS A 584 0.98 -2.44 -9.78
C HIS A 584 0.11 -2.75 -11.02
N ARG A 585 -1.17 -3.08 -10.82
CA ARG A 585 -2.15 -3.24 -11.90
C ARG A 585 -3.09 -2.02 -12.03
N GLY A 586 -2.96 -1.04 -11.18
CA GLY A 586 -3.74 0.19 -11.14
C GLY A 586 -2.89 1.41 -11.47
N TRP A 587 -2.78 2.32 -10.50
CA TRP A 587 -2.20 3.65 -10.69
C TRP A 587 -0.72 3.69 -11.06
N PHE A 588 0.12 2.81 -10.49
CA PHE A 588 1.54 2.73 -10.92
C PHE A 588 1.65 2.40 -12.40
N HIS A 589 0.79 1.51 -12.88
CA HIS A 589 0.77 1.03 -14.25
C HIS A 589 0.22 2.09 -15.21
N SER A 590 -0.96 2.64 -14.93
CA SER A 590 -1.61 3.64 -15.81
C SER A 590 -0.77 4.91 -15.91
N SER A 591 -0.22 5.40 -14.79
CA SER A 591 0.68 6.56 -14.77
C SER A 591 1.96 6.33 -15.58
N LEU A 592 2.55 5.13 -15.49
CA LEU A 592 3.72 4.79 -16.29
C LEU A 592 3.39 4.80 -17.78
N LEU A 593 2.32 4.11 -18.17
CA LEU A 593 1.96 3.97 -19.59
C LEU A 593 1.67 5.33 -20.24
N THR A 594 0.85 6.17 -19.60
CA THR A 594 0.52 7.50 -20.14
C THR A 594 1.75 8.40 -20.21
N SER A 595 2.60 8.37 -19.17
CA SER A 595 3.82 9.17 -19.12
C SER A 595 4.85 8.72 -20.16
N VAL A 596 5.08 7.42 -20.31
CA VAL A 596 6.00 6.89 -21.33
C VAL A 596 5.48 7.15 -22.72
N ALA A 597 4.19 6.93 -22.97
CA ALA A 597 3.57 7.20 -24.27
C ALA A 597 3.79 8.67 -24.71
N VAL A 598 3.68 9.62 -23.78
CA VAL A 598 3.83 11.06 -24.09
C VAL A 598 5.29 11.53 -24.01
N ASN A 599 6.02 11.15 -22.95
CA ASN A 599 7.32 11.74 -22.61
C ASN A 599 8.51 10.76 -22.72
N GLY A 600 8.29 9.46 -22.92
CA GLY A 600 9.35 8.45 -23.00
C GLY A 600 9.99 8.08 -21.66
N CYS A 601 9.42 8.49 -20.52
CA CYS A 601 9.96 8.19 -19.19
C CYS A 601 8.84 7.96 -18.15
N ALA A 602 9.19 7.28 -17.04
CA ALA A 602 8.29 7.14 -15.88
C ALA A 602 8.00 8.50 -15.24
N PRO A 603 6.81 8.71 -14.64
CA PRO A 603 6.48 9.95 -13.93
C PRO A 603 7.10 10.01 -12.53
N TYR A 604 7.79 8.98 -12.10
CA TYR A 604 8.37 8.78 -10.77
C TYR A 604 9.79 8.21 -10.87
N LYS A 605 10.65 8.55 -9.89
CA LYS A 605 12.01 8.00 -9.74
C LYS A 605 12.01 6.72 -8.91
N ALA A 606 11.09 6.64 -7.93
CA ALA A 606 10.96 5.49 -7.06
C ALA A 606 9.48 5.13 -6.80
N VAL A 607 9.25 3.83 -6.58
CA VAL A 607 7.96 3.27 -6.17
C VAL A 607 8.15 2.53 -4.86
N LEU A 608 7.42 2.96 -3.82
CA LEU A 608 7.34 2.31 -2.52
C LEU A 608 6.00 1.60 -2.39
N THR A 609 6.03 0.32 -2.06
CA THR A 609 4.84 -0.52 -2.02
C THR A 609 4.57 -1.04 -0.61
N HIS A 610 3.34 -0.92 -0.14
CA HIS A 610 2.88 -1.56 1.09
C HIS A 610 1.94 -2.74 0.80
N GLY A 611 1.86 -3.69 1.75
CA GLY A 611 0.90 -4.80 1.73
C GLY A 611 -0.51 -4.37 2.12
N PHE A 612 -1.40 -5.36 2.23
CA PHE A 612 -2.78 -5.16 2.68
C PHE A 612 -2.91 -5.20 4.20
N THR A 613 -3.99 -4.63 4.70
CA THR A 613 -4.37 -4.77 6.11
C THR A 613 -5.28 -6.00 6.28
N MET A 614 -4.87 -6.89 7.16
CA MET A 614 -5.55 -8.14 7.50
C MET A 614 -6.09 -8.08 8.93
N ASP A 615 -7.07 -8.92 9.26
CA ASP A 615 -7.48 -9.09 10.64
C ASP A 615 -6.41 -9.82 11.49
N GLY A 616 -6.66 -9.99 12.79
CA GLY A 616 -5.72 -10.64 13.70
C GLY A 616 -5.35 -12.07 13.32
N GLU A 617 -6.19 -12.76 12.54
CA GLU A 617 -5.99 -14.13 12.07
C GLU A 617 -5.37 -14.18 10.66
N GLY A 618 -5.08 -13.02 10.06
CA GLY A 618 -4.48 -12.94 8.73
C GLY A 618 -5.48 -13.09 7.57
N ARG A 619 -6.76 -12.84 7.81
CA ARG A 619 -7.80 -12.85 6.77
C ARG A 619 -8.03 -11.44 6.25
N LYS A 620 -8.34 -11.32 4.97
CA LYS A 620 -8.72 -10.05 4.35
C LYS A 620 -9.94 -9.46 5.06
N MET A 621 -9.87 -8.17 5.43
CA MET A 621 -11.00 -7.46 6.01
C MET A 621 -12.08 -7.20 4.97
N SER A 622 -13.33 -7.56 5.30
CA SER A 622 -14.49 -7.27 4.46
C SER A 622 -15.75 -7.05 5.29
N LYS A 623 -16.66 -6.22 4.78
CA LYS A 623 -17.96 -5.96 5.44
C LYS A 623 -18.82 -7.23 5.55
N SER A 624 -18.70 -8.14 4.59
CA SER A 624 -19.44 -9.40 4.56
C SER A 624 -18.99 -10.39 5.64
N VAL A 625 -17.73 -10.34 6.05
CA VAL A 625 -17.17 -11.16 7.13
C VAL A 625 -17.36 -10.48 8.51
N GLY A 626 -17.62 -9.17 8.52
CA GLY A 626 -17.81 -8.40 9.77
C GLY A 626 -16.52 -8.13 10.55
N ASN A 627 -15.36 -8.29 9.92
CA ASN A 627 -14.04 -8.13 10.54
C ASN A 627 -13.36 -6.80 10.21
N VAL A 628 -14.10 -5.83 9.66
CA VAL A 628 -13.58 -4.50 9.31
C VAL A 628 -13.39 -3.65 10.55
N VAL A 629 -12.21 -3.08 10.72
CA VAL A 629 -11.89 -2.08 11.75
C VAL A 629 -11.81 -0.72 11.06
N ALA A 630 -12.61 0.26 11.53
CA ALA A 630 -12.52 1.62 11.04
C ALA A 630 -11.39 2.37 11.76
N PRO A 631 -10.64 3.26 11.08
CA PRO A 631 -9.63 4.08 11.73
C PRO A 631 -10.18 4.90 12.90
N GLN A 632 -11.40 5.42 12.77
CA GLN A 632 -12.09 6.20 13.81
C GLN A 632 -12.27 5.42 15.10
N ASP A 633 -12.61 4.12 15.03
CA ASP A 633 -12.76 3.27 16.21
C ASP A 633 -11.46 3.19 17.04
N ILE A 634 -10.31 3.20 16.36
CA ILE A 634 -8.99 3.21 17.00
C ILE A 634 -8.70 4.60 17.58
N ILE A 635 -8.93 5.64 16.78
CA ILE A 635 -8.61 7.03 17.13
C ILE A 635 -9.45 7.50 18.33
N ASP A 636 -10.73 7.18 18.33
CA ASP A 636 -11.66 7.57 19.41
C ASP A 636 -11.35 6.86 20.73
N LYS A 637 -10.78 5.66 20.66
CA LYS A 637 -10.46 4.88 21.86
C LYS A 637 -9.03 5.11 22.36
N TYR A 638 -8.06 5.17 21.44
CA TYR A 638 -6.64 5.14 21.77
C TYR A 638 -5.88 6.40 21.31
N GLY A 639 -6.42 7.16 20.37
CA GLY A 639 -5.75 8.29 19.71
C GLY A 639 -5.04 7.92 18.41
N ALA A 640 -4.80 8.92 17.58
CA ALA A 640 -4.12 8.79 16.30
C ALA A 640 -2.64 8.40 16.48
N ASP A 641 -1.94 8.94 17.47
CA ASP A 641 -0.53 8.61 17.75
C ASP A 641 -0.33 7.10 18.02
N VAL A 642 -1.29 6.43 18.69
CA VAL A 642 -1.20 4.98 18.93
C VAL A 642 -1.38 4.20 17.63
N MET A 643 -2.29 4.64 16.74
CA MET A 643 -2.47 4.05 15.42
C MET A 643 -1.21 4.24 14.55
N ARG A 644 -0.63 5.45 14.54
CA ARG A 644 0.61 5.77 13.82
C ARG A 644 1.80 4.96 14.35
N LEU A 645 1.86 4.76 15.66
CA LEU A 645 2.88 3.92 16.30
C LEU A 645 2.73 2.45 15.89
N TRP A 646 1.49 1.91 15.82
CA TRP A 646 1.25 0.58 15.29
C TRP A 646 1.75 0.46 13.84
N ILE A 647 1.40 1.40 12.96
CA ILE A 647 1.83 1.40 11.56
C ILE A 647 3.36 1.38 11.44
N SER A 648 4.05 2.15 12.28
CA SER A 648 5.51 2.19 12.28
C SER A 648 6.18 0.98 12.94
N SER A 649 5.43 0.17 13.70
CA SER A 649 5.99 -0.99 14.42
C SER A 649 6.08 -2.26 13.59
N VAL A 650 5.47 -2.28 12.40
CA VAL A 650 5.37 -3.45 11.55
C VAL A 650 6.16 -3.27 10.26
N ASP A 651 6.64 -4.36 9.69
CA ASP A 651 7.14 -4.36 8.32
C ASP A 651 5.96 -4.29 7.35
N TYR A 652 5.66 -3.07 6.91
CA TYR A 652 4.51 -2.78 6.05
C TYR A 652 4.71 -3.17 4.58
N GLN A 653 5.90 -3.61 4.19
CA GLN A 653 6.18 -4.10 2.84
C GLN A 653 5.45 -5.42 2.55
N GLY A 654 5.08 -6.16 3.61
CA GLY A 654 4.17 -7.30 3.58
C GLY A 654 2.77 -6.95 4.10
N ASP A 655 1.88 -7.95 4.15
CA ASP A 655 0.55 -7.80 4.71
C ASP A 655 0.60 -7.56 6.22
N VAL A 656 -0.16 -6.59 6.69
CA VAL A 656 -0.13 -6.09 8.07
C VAL A 656 -1.35 -6.55 8.84
N ARG A 657 -1.14 -7.17 9.99
CA ARG A 657 -2.22 -7.63 10.86
C ARG A 657 -2.67 -6.55 11.85
N LEU A 658 -3.99 -6.47 12.05
CA LEU A 658 -4.60 -5.56 13.00
C LEU A 658 -5.67 -6.28 13.83
N SER A 659 -5.65 -6.04 15.15
CA SER A 659 -6.69 -6.47 16.08
C SER A 659 -6.70 -5.55 17.30
N ASP A 660 -7.80 -5.52 18.07
CA ASP A 660 -7.87 -4.74 19.31
C ASP A 660 -6.75 -5.11 20.32
N LYS A 661 -6.35 -6.39 20.36
CA LYS A 661 -5.24 -6.87 21.18
C LYS A 661 -3.90 -6.23 20.77
N ILE A 662 -3.64 -6.11 19.45
CA ILE A 662 -2.42 -5.49 18.93
C ILE A 662 -2.42 -4.00 19.27
N VAL A 663 -3.52 -3.29 19.03
CA VAL A 663 -3.63 -1.85 19.33
C VAL A 663 -3.48 -1.60 20.83
N LYS A 664 -4.08 -2.45 21.68
CA LYS A 664 -3.91 -2.34 23.13
C LYS A 664 -2.45 -2.53 23.57
N SER A 665 -1.74 -3.47 22.96
CA SER A 665 -0.30 -3.66 23.20
C SER A 665 0.51 -2.42 22.79
N MET A 666 0.16 -1.79 21.67
CA MET A 666 0.79 -0.53 21.24
C MET A 666 0.51 0.62 22.19
N SER A 667 -0.69 0.70 22.77
CA SER A 667 -1.00 1.67 23.81
C SER A 667 -0.12 1.51 25.06
N ASP A 668 0.28 0.28 25.39
CA ASP A 668 1.21 0.02 26.51
C ASP A 668 2.64 0.48 26.15
N VAL A 669 3.10 0.26 24.93
CA VAL A 669 4.39 0.78 24.44
C VAL A 669 4.38 2.31 24.41
N TYR A 670 3.31 2.90 23.86
CA TYR A 670 3.14 4.36 23.86
C TYR A 670 3.28 4.95 25.27
N ARG A 671 2.63 4.33 26.28
CA ARG A 671 2.75 4.80 27.68
C ARG A 671 4.17 4.78 28.21
N LYS A 672 4.97 3.77 27.85
CA LYS A 672 6.39 3.70 28.25
C LYS A 672 7.20 4.85 27.64
N ILE A 673 7.04 5.10 26.34
CA ILE A 673 7.70 6.22 25.65
C ILE A 673 7.28 7.56 26.28
N ARG A 674 5.97 7.76 26.50
CA ARG A 674 5.44 8.97 27.13
C ARG A 674 5.97 9.18 28.56
N ASN A 675 6.07 8.12 29.35
CA ASN A 675 6.62 8.18 30.70
C ASN A 675 8.09 8.57 30.69
N THR A 676 8.87 8.14 29.71
CA THR A 676 10.27 8.57 29.52
C THR A 676 10.32 10.08 29.29
N PHE A 677 9.52 10.62 28.40
CA PHE A 677 9.44 12.08 28.17
C PHE A 677 9.03 12.82 29.44
N ARG A 678 8.04 12.33 30.16
CA ARG A 678 7.58 12.95 31.40
C ARG A 678 8.68 12.98 32.47
N TYR A 679 9.45 11.91 32.61
CA TYR A 679 10.56 11.84 33.55
C TYR A 679 11.67 12.83 33.20
N LEU A 680 12.03 12.89 31.91
CA LEU A 680 13.06 13.83 31.42
C LEU A 680 12.61 15.28 31.65
N LEU A 681 11.40 15.65 31.23
CA LEU A 681 10.83 16.98 31.46
C LEU A 681 10.79 17.36 32.95
N GLY A 682 10.37 16.39 33.78
CA GLY A 682 10.21 16.63 35.21
C GLY A 682 11.50 16.95 35.95
N ASN A 683 12.63 16.45 35.46
CA ASN A 683 13.95 16.68 36.05
C ASN A 683 14.70 17.86 35.43
N LEU A 684 14.09 18.53 34.44
CA LEU A 684 14.66 19.71 33.78
C LEU A 684 13.96 21.03 34.17
N TYR A 685 13.10 21.01 35.19
CA TYR A 685 12.29 22.15 35.58
C TYR A 685 13.11 23.37 35.99
N ASP A 686 14.32 23.17 36.51
CA ASP A 686 15.26 24.18 37.02
C ASP A 686 16.56 24.26 36.20
N PHE A 687 16.52 23.77 34.95
CA PHE A 687 17.68 23.74 34.09
C PHE A 687 17.58 24.72 32.94
N ASP A 688 18.55 25.66 32.88
CA ASP A 688 18.75 26.52 31.74
C ASP A 688 19.95 26.04 30.91
N PRO A 689 19.72 25.56 29.66
CA PRO A 689 20.80 25.02 28.82
C PRO A 689 21.89 26.06 28.50
N LYS A 690 21.67 27.36 28.67
CA LYS A 690 22.68 28.40 28.42
C LYS A 690 23.65 28.59 29.56
N THR A 691 23.18 28.48 30.79
CA THR A 691 23.97 28.77 31.99
C THR A 691 24.41 27.54 32.73
N ASP A 692 23.65 26.43 32.61
CA ASP A 692 23.80 25.26 33.45
C ASP A 692 24.43 24.07 32.73
N SER A 693 24.66 24.17 31.40
CA SER A 693 25.26 23.09 30.62
C SER A 693 26.68 22.81 31.01
N VAL A 694 27.00 21.52 31.18
CA VAL A 694 28.33 21.02 31.48
C VAL A 694 29.01 20.57 30.17
N ALA A 695 30.27 20.97 29.99
CA ALA A 695 31.03 20.55 28.81
C ALA A 695 31.23 19.00 28.79
N TYR A 696 31.17 18.37 27.62
CA TYR A 696 31.26 16.92 27.49
C TYR A 696 32.47 16.28 28.22
N GLY A 697 33.63 16.95 28.20
CA GLY A 697 34.83 16.46 28.89
C GLY A 697 34.75 16.47 30.42
N ASP A 698 33.87 17.33 30.95
CA ASP A 698 33.66 17.51 32.39
C ASP A 698 32.44 16.75 32.92
N MET A 699 31.68 16.09 32.01
CA MET A 699 30.56 15.25 32.38
C MET A 699 30.97 13.94 33.06
N GLU A 700 30.09 13.45 33.92
CA GLU A 700 30.18 12.14 34.50
C GLU A 700 30.19 11.05 33.42
N GLU A 701 30.92 9.94 33.67
CA GLU A 701 31.09 8.86 32.71
C GLU A 701 29.73 8.22 32.31
N LEU A 702 28.82 8.04 33.25
CA LEU A 702 27.47 7.55 33.00
C LEU A 702 26.68 8.44 32.04
N ASP A 703 26.84 9.77 32.17
CA ASP A 703 26.16 10.74 31.30
C ASP A 703 26.76 10.70 29.89
N ARG A 704 28.07 10.58 29.77
CA ARG A 704 28.75 10.37 28.48
C ARG A 704 28.35 9.06 27.80
N TRP A 705 28.17 7.99 28.58
CA TRP A 705 27.63 6.73 28.05
C TRP A 705 26.20 6.91 27.54
N ALA A 706 25.34 7.61 28.23
CA ALA A 706 23.98 7.87 27.78
C ALA A 706 23.95 8.67 26.46
N LEU A 707 24.85 9.63 26.28
CA LEU A 707 25.02 10.39 25.04
C LEU A 707 25.60 9.53 23.91
N LEU A 708 26.51 8.60 24.20
CA LEU A 708 26.99 7.60 23.24
C LEU A 708 25.81 6.74 22.74
N ARG A 709 24.98 6.23 23.65
CA ARG A 709 23.78 5.45 23.29
C ARG A 709 22.80 6.25 22.47
N LEU A 710 22.54 7.50 22.84
CA LEU A 710 21.73 8.42 22.06
C LEU A 710 22.26 8.55 20.63
N GLU A 711 23.56 8.74 20.45
CA GLU A 711 24.15 8.92 19.13
C GLU A 711 23.99 7.67 18.25
N GLN A 712 24.19 6.50 18.83
CA GLN A 712 23.96 5.22 18.12
C GLN A 712 22.52 5.05 17.69
N VAL A 713 21.56 5.34 18.59
CA VAL A 713 20.14 5.28 18.31
C VAL A 713 19.74 6.31 17.23
N LYS A 714 20.25 7.53 17.34
CA LYS A 714 20.02 8.62 16.38
C LYS A 714 20.40 8.20 14.96
N ARG A 715 21.61 7.68 14.76
CA ARG A 715 22.09 7.18 13.46
C ARG A 715 21.23 6.05 12.92
N THR A 716 20.88 5.10 13.79
CA THR A 716 19.97 4.00 13.42
C THR A 716 18.62 4.52 12.95
N VAL A 717 18.04 5.47 13.68
CA VAL A 717 16.71 6.04 13.36
C VAL A 717 16.76 6.86 12.08
N LEU A 718 17.77 7.73 11.91
CA LEU A 718 17.90 8.54 10.69
C LEU A 718 18.08 7.66 9.45
N LYS A 719 18.93 6.62 9.55
CA LYS A 719 19.08 5.65 8.47
C LYS A 719 17.78 4.89 8.18
N ALA A 720 17.06 4.46 9.21
CA ALA A 720 15.78 3.75 9.05
C ALA A 720 14.72 4.61 8.32
N TYR A 721 14.68 5.91 8.56
CA TYR A 721 13.82 6.83 7.83
C TYR A 721 14.24 6.97 6.35
N GLU A 722 15.55 7.06 6.06
CA GLU A 722 16.05 7.14 4.67
C GLU A 722 15.78 5.86 3.89
N ASP A 723 15.87 4.71 4.55
CA ASP A 723 15.62 3.40 3.94
C ASP A 723 14.13 3.01 3.94
N TYR A 724 13.25 3.85 4.51
CA TYR A 724 11.82 3.58 4.70
C TYR A 724 11.53 2.33 5.56
N GLU A 725 12.39 2.03 6.54
CA GLU A 725 12.29 0.90 7.47
C GLU A 725 11.78 1.36 8.85
N PHE A 726 10.54 1.82 8.93
CA PHE A 726 10.02 2.46 10.16
C PHE A 726 9.94 1.52 11.35
N HIS A 727 9.84 0.21 11.15
CA HIS A 727 9.90 -0.77 12.22
C HIS A 727 11.28 -0.82 12.89
N VAL A 728 12.36 -0.56 12.16
CA VAL A 728 13.72 -0.44 12.73
C VAL A 728 13.80 0.78 13.64
N MET A 729 13.27 1.93 13.19
CA MET A 729 13.16 3.14 14.00
C MET A 729 12.36 2.87 15.29
N TYR A 730 11.18 2.25 15.16
CA TYR A 730 10.32 1.90 16.29
C TYR A 730 11.07 1.05 17.34
N HIS A 731 11.73 -0.01 16.92
CA HIS A 731 12.48 -0.87 17.83
C HIS A 731 13.65 -0.16 18.50
N ALA A 732 14.40 0.66 17.76
CA ALA A 732 15.51 1.45 18.29
C ALA A 732 15.02 2.40 19.39
N VAL A 733 13.96 3.17 19.13
CA VAL A 733 13.37 4.12 20.09
C VAL A 733 12.78 3.39 21.29
N HIS A 734 12.00 2.33 21.07
CA HIS A 734 11.39 1.57 22.16
C HIS A 734 12.44 0.97 23.09
N ASN A 735 13.49 0.36 22.54
CA ASN A 735 14.58 -0.23 23.35
C ASN A 735 15.35 0.87 24.09
N PHE A 736 15.65 1.98 23.43
CA PHE A 736 16.33 3.09 24.09
C PHE A 736 15.52 3.62 25.29
N CYS A 737 14.22 3.87 25.11
CA CYS A 737 13.36 4.35 26.19
C CYS A 737 13.21 3.35 27.33
N THR A 738 13.08 2.05 27.03
CA THR A 738 12.73 1.05 28.05
C THR A 738 13.94 0.38 28.70
N VAL A 739 14.99 0.17 27.95
CA VAL A 739 16.20 -0.51 28.43
C VAL A 739 17.26 0.52 28.82
N ASP A 740 17.80 1.25 27.84
CA ASP A 740 18.95 2.15 28.11
C ASP A 740 18.58 3.29 29.07
N LEU A 741 17.43 3.91 28.86
CA LEU A 741 16.98 5.01 29.73
C LEU A 741 16.30 4.48 31.00
N SER A 742 15.12 3.87 30.91
CA SER A 742 14.31 3.59 32.09
C SER A 742 14.93 2.57 33.03
N SER A 743 15.52 1.47 32.51
CA SER A 743 16.06 0.39 33.36
C SER A 743 17.50 0.60 33.79
N ILE A 744 18.24 1.52 33.17
CA ILE A 744 19.65 1.76 33.47
C ILE A 744 19.85 3.21 33.86
N TYR A 745 19.90 4.13 32.89
CA TYR A 745 20.35 5.48 33.06
C TYR A 745 19.53 6.27 34.09
N LEU A 746 18.23 6.40 33.83
CA LEU A 746 17.34 7.19 34.69
C LEU A 746 17.11 6.53 36.08
N ASP A 747 17.28 5.22 36.19
CA ASP A 747 17.15 4.52 37.45
C ASP A 747 18.37 4.81 38.37
N ILE A 748 19.58 4.74 37.82
CA ILE A 748 20.81 5.04 38.52
C ILE A 748 20.87 6.52 38.93
N LEU A 749 20.34 7.42 38.10
CA LEU A 749 20.39 8.87 38.33
C LEU A 749 19.51 9.39 39.48
N LYS A 750 18.53 8.62 39.93
CA LYS A 750 17.53 9.10 40.92
C LYS A 750 18.15 9.70 42.17
N ASP A 751 19.15 9.02 42.73
CA ASP A 751 19.81 9.50 43.93
C ASP A 751 20.50 10.85 43.67
N ARG A 752 21.29 10.94 42.61
CA ARG A 752 22.02 12.14 42.19
C ARG A 752 21.08 13.32 41.87
N LEU A 753 20.02 13.06 41.11
CA LEU A 753 19.05 14.07 40.71
C LEU A 753 18.25 14.65 41.89
N TYR A 754 17.92 13.79 42.89
CA TYR A 754 17.02 14.18 43.96
C TYR A 754 17.75 14.65 45.22
N THR A 755 18.97 14.19 45.45
CA THR A 755 19.68 14.48 46.71
C THR A 755 20.82 15.50 46.59
N GLU A 756 21.30 15.77 45.39
CA GLU A 756 22.33 16.79 45.17
C GLU A 756 21.77 18.23 45.22
N LYS A 757 22.66 19.21 45.47
CA LYS A 757 22.32 20.62 45.36
C LYS A 757 21.99 21.04 43.95
N ASP A 758 21.17 22.08 43.78
CA ASP A 758 20.66 22.53 42.48
C ASP A 758 21.76 22.79 41.45
N ASP A 759 22.82 23.45 41.84
CA ASP A 759 23.98 23.88 41.02
C ASP A 759 25.16 22.90 41.09
N SER A 760 24.99 21.70 41.66
CA SER A 760 26.10 20.75 41.75
C SER A 760 26.49 20.27 40.36
N LEU A 761 27.80 20.08 40.10
CA LEU A 761 28.32 19.58 38.85
C LEU A 761 27.71 18.21 38.48
N LEU A 762 27.54 17.36 39.51
CA LEU A 762 26.96 16.01 39.35
C LEU A 762 25.52 16.08 38.83
N ARG A 763 24.70 16.97 39.35
CA ARG A 763 23.31 17.15 38.94
C ARG A 763 23.24 17.85 37.59
N ARG A 764 24.01 18.90 37.36
CA ARG A 764 24.05 19.62 36.07
C ARG A 764 24.60 18.78 34.95
N SER A 765 25.56 17.87 35.18
CA SER A 765 26.03 16.89 34.22
C SER A 765 24.87 15.98 33.73
N ALA A 766 24.12 15.41 34.68
CA ALA A 766 22.95 14.60 34.37
C ALA A 766 21.88 15.37 33.60
N GLN A 767 21.56 16.59 34.04
CA GLN A 767 20.55 17.43 33.38
C GLN A 767 20.97 17.84 31.97
N THR A 768 22.24 18.08 31.72
CA THR A 768 22.77 18.39 30.39
C THR A 768 22.56 17.19 29.45
N ALA A 769 22.93 15.98 29.89
CA ALA A 769 22.71 14.78 29.09
C ALA A 769 21.21 14.51 28.86
N MET A 770 20.37 14.69 29.88
CA MET A 770 18.92 14.54 29.76
C MET A 770 18.29 15.53 28.79
N TYR A 771 18.78 16.79 28.76
CA TYR A 771 18.32 17.81 27.82
C TYR A 771 18.67 17.44 26.36
N GLU A 772 19.91 17.00 26.11
CA GLU A 772 20.34 16.51 24.79
C GLU A 772 19.53 15.30 24.33
N ILE A 773 19.28 14.35 25.26
CA ILE A 773 18.45 13.18 24.99
C ILE A 773 17.01 13.61 24.64
N LEU A 774 16.41 14.47 25.46
CA LEU A 774 15.03 14.89 25.30
C LEU A 774 14.82 15.64 23.98
N THR A 775 15.68 16.62 23.69
CA THR A 775 15.58 17.46 22.49
C THR A 775 15.88 16.68 21.20
N SER A 776 16.74 15.66 21.26
CA SER A 776 16.98 14.75 20.14
C SER A 776 15.85 13.76 19.97
N LEU A 777 15.44 13.09 21.04
CA LEU A 777 14.42 12.04 20.98
C LEU A 777 13.04 12.56 20.51
N VAL A 778 12.63 13.74 20.97
CA VAL A 778 11.35 14.34 20.55
C VAL A 778 11.31 14.62 19.05
N ARG A 779 12.43 15.07 18.46
CA ARG A 779 12.55 15.30 17.02
C ARG A 779 12.59 13.98 16.23
N LEU A 780 13.27 12.96 16.75
CA LEU A 780 13.35 11.65 16.12
C LEU A 780 11.99 10.95 16.03
N VAL A 781 11.11 11.13 17.01
CA VAL A 781 9.78 10.50 17.02
C VAL A 781 8.68 11.37 16.41
N ALA A 782 8.96 12.64 16.14
CA ALA A 782 7.96 13.59 15.62
C ALA A 782 7.27 13.15 14.31
N PRO A 783 7.93 12.47 13.37
CA PRO A 783 7.25 11.94 12.19
C PRO A 783 6.20 10.88 12.51
N VAL A 784 6.34 10.13 13.60
CA VAL A 784 5.48 9.00 13.97
C VAL A 784 4.42 9.39 14.99
N ILE A 785 4.81 9.77 16.20
CA ILE A 785 3.88 10.20 17.27
C ILE A 785 3.80 11.73 17.31
N CYS A 786 3.24 12.27 16.23
CA CYS A 786 3.34 13.70 15.90
C CYS A 786 2.67 14.62 16.93
N PHE A 787 1.56 14.19 17.52
CA PHE A 787 0.83 14.95 18.51
C PHE A 787 1.55 14.96 19.88
N THR A 788 2.04 13.80 20.29
CA THR A 788 2.81 13.69 21.53
C THR A 788 4.12 14.44 21.44
N ALA A 789 4.80 14.36 20.28
CA ALA A 789 6.03 15.12 20.06
C ALA A 789 5.78 16.65 20.14
N GLU A 790 4.66 17.13 19.60
CA GLU A 790 4.25 18.52 19.73
C GLU A 790 3.98 18.88 21.20
N GLU A 791 3.25 18.04 21.95
CA GLU A 791 2.98 18.26 23.37
C GLU A 791 4.28 18.34 24.19
N VAL A 792 5.22 17.43 23.96
CA VAL A 792 6.55 17.44 24.60
C VAL A 792 7.33 18.69 24.24
N TRP A 793 7.31 19.07 22.95
CA TRP A 793 8.00 20.25 22.45
C TRP A 793 7.49 21.53 23.09
N GLN A 794 6.16 21.65 23.28
CA GLN A 794 5.56 22.78 23.94
C GLN A 794 5.90 22.86 25.46
N ALA A 795 6.21 21.71 26.08
CA ALA A 795 6.57 21.60 27.50
C ALA A 795 8.08 21.74 27.78
N LEU A 796 8.94 21.80 26.75
CA LEU A 796 10.38 22.01 26.93
C LEU A 796 10.69 23.40 27.56
N PRO A 797 11.76 23.55 28.36
CA PRO A 797 12.24 24.85 28.82
C PRO A 797 12.71 25.73 27.64
N ASN A 798 12.84 27.07 27.86
CA ASN A 798 13.31 28.05 26.87
C ASN A 798 12.53 28.07 25.53
N ARG A 799 11.21 28.15 25.65
CA ARG A 799 10.26 28.11 24.51
C ARG A 799 10.48 29.23 23.49
N GLU A 800 10.97 30.40 23.91
CA GLU A 800 11.07 31.57 23.03
C GLU A 800 12.21 31.49 22.01
N GLU A 801 13.15 30.57 22.19
CA GLU A 801 14.38 30.50 21.40
C GLU A 801 14.37 29.38 20.34
N ARG A 802 13.30 28.62 20.24
CA ARG A 802 13.17 27.52 19.29
C ARG A 802 11.98 27.71 18.38
N GLU A 803 11.92 26.90 17.36
CA GLU A 803 10.75 26.83 16.49
C GLU A 803 9.49 26.62 17.34
N TRP A 804 8.40 27.29 16.97
CA TRP A 804 7.14 27.25 17.73
C TRP A 804 6.48 25.85 17.69
N SER A 805 6.84 25.01 16.72
CA SER A 805 6.38 23.61 16.56
C SER A 805 7.58 22.71 16.32
N VAL A 806 7.54 21.50 16.87
CA VAL A 806 8.54 20.46 16.58
C VAL A 806 8.59 20.14 15.08
N HIS A 807 7.48 20.30 14.37
CA HIS A 807 7.37 20.06 12.94
C HIS A 807 8.00 21.15 12.05
N MET A 808 8.44 22.25 12.66
CA MET A 808 9.26 23.28 12.03
C MET A 808 10.76 23.08 12.28
N ALA A 809 11.12 22.22 13.22
CA ALA A 809 12.50 21.97 13.60
C ALA A 809 13.19 20.98 12.63
N ASP A 810 14.53 21.08 12.59
CA ASP A 810 15.36 20.13 11.86
C ASP A 810 15.58 18.85 12.66
N MET A 811 15.86 17.72 11.98
CA MET A 811 16.33 16.50 12.62
C MET A 811 17.60 16.77 13.43
N PRO A 812 17.81 16.05 14.53
CA PRO A 812 19.02 16.24 15.31
C PRO A 812 20.25 15.84 14.50
N ALA A 813 21.24 16.72 14.43
CA ALA A 813 22.47 16.45 13.72
C ALA A 813 23.27 15.34 14.41
N GLU A 814 23.97 14.54 13.62
CA GLU A 814 24.95 13.56 14.12
C GLU A 814 26.12 14.26 14.81
N ASN A 815 26.65 13.64 15.85
CA ASN A 815 27.77 14.17 16.62
C ASN A 815 28.83 13.08 16.92
N ASP A 816 29.83 12.99 16.06
CA ASP A 816 30.92 12.02 16.20
C ASP A 816 31.65 12.09 17.55
N ARG A 817 31.57 13.23 18.23
CA ARG A 817 32.20 13.45 19.55
C ARG A 817 31.65 12.52 20.62
N TYR A 818 30.40 12.03 20.44
CA TYR A 818 29.80 11.12 21.41
C TYR A 818 30.14 9.65 21.13
N LEU A 819 30.72 9.31 19.96
CA LEU A 819 31.14 7.96 19.62
C LEU A 819 32.51 7.63 20.20
N ASP A 820 32.53 7.01 21.37
CA ASP A 820 33.74 6.54 22.05
C ASP A 820 33.72 5.02 22.17
N LYS A 821 34.49 4.34 21.32
CA LYS A 821 34.59 2.86 21.32
C LYS A 821 35.14 2.29 22.60
N ALA A 822 36.06 2.99 23.25
CA ALA A 822 36.63 2.53 24.51
C ALA A 822 35.59 2.59 25.64
N LEU A 823 34.81 3.66 25.66
CA LEU A 823 33.70 3.81 26.59
C LEU A 823 32.61 2.75 26.32
N GLU A 824 32.29 2.49 25.05
CA GLU A 824 31.30 1.47 24.65
C GLU A 824 31.70 0.08 25.17
N GLU A 825 32.94 -0.36 24.91
CA GLU A 825 33.42 -1.69 25.35
C GLU A 825 33.53 -1.77 26.88
N LYS A 826 33.92 -0.70 27.53
CA LYS A 826 33.94 -0.61 28.99
C LYS A 826 32.53 -0.80 29.58
N TRP A 827 31.55 -0.07 29.04
CA TRP A 827 30.17 -0.14 29.54
C TRP A 827 29.49 -1.44 29.21
N LYS A 828 29.79 -2.06 28.09
CA LYS A 828 29.30 -3.40 27.76
C LYS A 828 29.65 -4.43 28.83
N LYS A 829 30.88 -4.40 29.32
CA LYS A 829 31.36 -5.27 30.42
C LYS A 829 30.64 -4.93 31.74
N ARG A 830 30.55 -3.64 32.08
CA ARG A 830 29.86 -3.17 33.30
C ARG A 830 28.39 -3.60 33.31
N LEU A 831 27.68 -3.42 32.21
CA LEU A 831 26.27 -3.77 32.11
C LEU A 831 26.02 -5.28 32.14
N ALA A 832 26.92 -6.08 31.59
CA ALA A 832 26.87 -7.54 31.74
C ALA A 832 26.89 -7.96 33.20
N LEU A 833 27.84 -7.40 33.98
CA LEU A 833 27.92 -7.64 35.42
C LEU A 833 26.68 -7.15 36.18
N ARG A 834 26.17 -5.94 35.84
CA ARG A 834 24.95 -5.41 36.44
C ARG A 834 23.73 -6.31 36.19
N SER A 835 23.66 -6.93 35.02
CA SER A 835 22.59 -7.87 34.69
C SER A 835 22.55 -9.08 35.62
N VAL A 836 23.73 -9.64 35.98
CA VAL A 836 23.84 -10.74 36.93
C VAL A 836 23.39 -10.31 38.33
N VAL A 837 23.84 -9.12 38.80
CA VAL A 837 23.42 -8.56 40.10
C VAL A 837 21.92 -8.29 40.14
N THR A 838 21.36 -7.73 39.07
CA THR A 838 19.93 -7.43 39.03
C THR A 838 19.07 -8.68 39.09
N LYS A 839 19.46 -9.77 38.36
CA LYS A 839 18.78 -11.07 38.46
C LYS A 839 18.86 -11.63 39.88
N ALA A 840 20.02 -11.55 40.53
CA ALA A 840 20.21 -12.00 41.92
C ALA A 840 19.30 -11.22 42.90
N LEU A 841 19.20 -9.89 42.73
CA LEU A 841 18.34 -9.04 43.57
C LEU A 841 16.85 -9.35 43.36
N GLU A 842 16.44 -9.67 42.12
CA GLU A 842 15.07 -10.08 41.85
C GLU A 842 14.71 -11.42 42.51
N GLU A 843 15.61 -12.40 42.49
CA GLU A 843 15.42 -13.67 43.17
C GLU A 843 15.34 -13.50 44.68
N ALA A 844 16.24 -12.70 45.26
CA ALA A 844 16.22 -12.39 46.69
C ALA A 844 14.91 -11.70 47.12
N ARG A 845 14.37 -10.83 46.25
CA ARG A 845 13.09 -10.16 46.47
C ARG A 845 11.90 -11.15 46.38
N ARG A 846 11.92 -12.06 45.41
CA ARG A 846 10.91 -13.12 45.28
C ARG A 846 10.94 -14.04 46.51
N ALA A 847 12.14 -14.37 46.99
CA ALA A 847 12.33 -15.16 48.18
C ALA A 847 12.05 -14.39 49.49
N LYS A 848 11.70 -13.09 49.40
CA LYS A 848 11.46 -12.18 50.54
C LYS A 848 12.64 -12.02 51.47
N VAL A 849 13.86 -12.20 50.98
CA VAL A 849 15.11 -11.92 51.71
C VAL A 849 15.27 -10.41 51.90
N ILE A 850 14.93 -9.65 50.88
CA ILE A 850 14.93 -8.19 50.90
C ILE A 850 13.58 -7.62 50.45
N GLY A 851 13.19 -6.43 50.94
CA GLY A 851 11.99 -5.71 50.48
C GLY A 851 12.31 -4.77 49.34
N HIS A 852 13.39 -4.01 49.44
CA HIS A 852 13.82 -3.04 48.45
C HIS A 852 15.33 -3.25 48.18
N PRO A 853 15.86 -3.00 46.96
CA PRO A 853 17.26 -3.15 46.65
C PRO A 853 18.21 -2.35 47.60
N LEU A 854 17.82 -1.17 48.02
CA LEU A 854 18.56 -0.39 49.03
C LEU A 854 18.58 -1.01 50.44
N ASP A 855 17.84 -2.07 50.71
CA ASP A 855 17.98 -2.84 51.93
C ASP A 855 19.05 -3.92 51.82
N ALA A 856 19.66 -4.09 50.66
CA ALA A 856 20.65 -5.12 50.40
C ALA A 856 22.10 -4.69 50.64
N GLU A 857 22.85 -5.61 51.17
CA GLU A 857 24.31 -5.70 51.08
C GLU A 857 24.65 -6.84 50.13
N ILE A 858 25.45 -6.59 49.09
CA ILE A 858 25.85 -7.62 48.13
C ILE A 858 27.34 -7.90 48.22
N THR A 859 27.71 -9.17 47.98
CA THR A 859 29.11 -9.52 47.70
C THR A 859 29.17 -10.19 46.33
N ILE A 860 29.99 -9.64 45.43
CA ILE A 860 30.19 -10.16 44.07
C ILE A 860 31.52 -10.92 44.06
N TYR A 861 31.45 -12.19 43.71
CA TYR A 861 32.59 -13.08 43.57
C TYR A 861 32.90 -13.23 42.09
N ALA A 862 34.10 -12.89 41.67
CA ALA A 862 34.54 -12.96 40.30
C ALA A 862 36.05 -13.11 40.19
N ASP A 863 36.54 -13.61 39.07
CA ASP A 863 37.97 -13.67 38.77
C ASP A 863 38.29 -13.00 37.43
N GLY A 864 39.60 -13.01 37.08
CA GLY A 864 40.08 -12.52 35.78
C GLY A 864 39.58 -11.13 35.42
N GLU A 865 39.07 -10.99 34.22
CA GLU A 865 38.61 -9.72 33.64
C GLU A 865 37.38 -9.12 34.39
N HIS A 866 36.49 -9.98 34.91
CA HIS A 866 35.34 -9.53 35.69
C HIS A 866 35.77 -8.87 37.00
N LEU A 867 36.79 -9.47 37.68
CA LEU A 867 37.33 -8.89 38.89
C LEU A 867 38.00 -7.53 38.64
N GLU A 868 38.77 -7.41 37.55
CA GLU A 868 39.38 -6.13 37.19
C GLU A 868 38.33 -5.04 36.90
N THR A 869 37.26 -5.41 36.15
CA THR A 869 36.15 -4.52 35.86
C THR A 869 35.46 -4.04 37.16
N LEU A 870 35.21 -4.95 38.10
CA LEU A 870 34.58 -4.61 39.40
C LEU A 870 35.48 -3.71 40.24
N LYS A 871 36.77 -4.01 40.34
CA LYS A 871 37.74 -3.18 41.08
C LYS A 871 37.87 -1.78 40.53
N ALA A 872 37.80 -1.64 39.18
CA ALA A 872 37.84 -0.32 38.52
C ALA A 872 36.61 0.58 38.82
N MET A 873 35.53 0.00 39.35
CA MET A 873 34.31 0.70 39.71
C MET A 873 33.92 0.51 41.19
N GLU A 874 34.82 0.06 42.03
CA GLU A 874 34.56 -0.30 43.45
C GLU A 874 33.85 0.83 44.22
N LYS A 875 34.24 2.07 44.02
CA LYS A 875 33.65 3.24 44.70
C LYS A 875 32.24 3.55 44.23
N GLU A 876 31.90 3.22 42.99
CA GLU A 876 30.63 3.50 42.35
C GLU A 876 29.70 2.27 42.34
N LEU A 877 30.23 1.11 42.73
CA LEU A 877 29.59 -0.18 42.55
C LEU A 877 28.23 -0.29 43.26
N ALA A 878 28.12 0.23 44.46
CA ALA A 878 26.88 0.22 45.24
C ALA A 878 25.80 1.09 44.56
N ASP A 879 26.17 2.26 44.07
CA ASP A 879 25.29 3.17 43.35
C ASP A 879 24.92 2.60 42.00
N PHE A 880 25.84 2.03 41.27
CA PHE A 880 25.62 1.38 39.99
C PHE A 880 24.68 0.16 40.08
N CYS A 881 24.75 -0.60 41.17
CA CYS A 881 23.89 -1.73 41.47
C CYS A 881 22.59 -1.35 42.21
N LEU A 882 22.44 -0.07 42.63
CA LEU A 882 21.31 0.43 43.39
C LEU A 882 21.12 -0.29 44.75
N VAL A 883 22.22 -0.58 45.43
CA VAL A 883 22.24 -1.25 46.74
C VAL A 883 22.89 -0.34 47.79
N SER A 884 22.71 -0.65 49.07
CA SER A 884 23.34 0.14 50.14
C SER A 884 24.83 -0.16 50.29
N GLN A 885 25.21 -1.42 50.17
CA GLN A 885 26.61 -1.85 50.30
C GLN A 885 26.96 -2.87 49.23
N ALA A 886 28.16 -2.76 48.66
CA ALA A 886 28.69 -3.70 47.67
C ALA A 886 30.15 -4.07 48.02
N LYS A 887 30.41 -5.35 48.07
CA LYS A 887 31.75 -5.93 48.32
C LYS A 887 32.22 -6.74 47.14
N ILE A 888 33.52 -6.82 46.92
CA ILE A 888 34.14 -7.59 45.84
C ILE A 888 35.02 -8.65 46.46
N SER A 889 34.91 -9.90 45.98
CA SER A 889 35.81 -11.01 46.33
C SER A 889 36.44 -11.56 45.07
N GLY A 890 37.74 -11.77 45.08
CA GLY A 890 38.49 -12.41 43.99
C GLY A 890 38.51 -13.94 44.08
N ASP A 891 37.82 -14.52 45.06
CA ASP A 891 37.77 -15.97 45.27
C ASP A 891 36.35 -16.50 45.03
N LEU A 892 36.14 -17.09 43.85
CA LEU A 892 34.88 -17.72 43.47
C LEU A 892 34.48 -18.91 44.38
N SER A 893 35.47 -19.56 45.00
CA SER A 893 35.22 -20.70 45.87
C SER A 893 34.70 -20.30 47.25
N ALA A 894 34.92 -19.05 47.65
CA ALA A 894 34.42 -18.46 48.87
C ALA A 894 32.92 -18.06 48.81
N ALA A 895 32.31 -18.17 47.67
CA ALA A 895 30.89 -17.87 47.51
C ALA A 895 30.03 -18.90 48.27
N PRO A 896 29.00 -18.46 49.03
CA PRO A 896 28.06 -19.35 49.69
C PRO A 896 27.33 -20.24 48.69
N GLU A 897 26.91 -21.44 49.12
CA GLU A 897 26.19 -22.39 48.25
C GLU A 897 24.89 -21.80 47.66
N ASN A 898 24.26 -20.89 48.35
CA ASN A 898 23.03 -20.21 47.91
C ASN A 898 23.30 -18.90 47.12
N ALA A 899 24.54 -18.61 46.76
CA ALA A 899 24.84 -17.47 45.90
C ALA A 899 24.30 -17.69 44.50
N PHE A 900 23.69 -16.65 43.94
CA PHE A 900 23.27 -16.65 42.56
C PHE A 900 24.49 -16.71 41.63
N ALA A 901 24.50 -17.62 40.68
CA ALA A 901 25.57 -17.76 39.70
C ALA A 901 25.17 -17.30 38.32
N SER A 902 26.08 -16.67 37.57
CA SER A 902 25.91 -16.43 36.13
C SER A 902 25.81 -17.77 35.39
N GLU A 903 25.23 -17.73 34.17
CA GLU A 903 25.03 -18.95 33.34
C GLU A 903 26.34 -19.71 33.07
N ASP A 904 27.43 -19.00 32.94
CA ASP A 904 28.79 -19.54 32.74
C ASP A 904 29.56 -19.82 34.04
N GLY A 905 28.98 -19.49 35.19
CA GLY A 905 29.60 -19.68 36.49
C GLY A 905 30.78 -18.76 36.82
N THR A 906 31.09 -17.78 35.98
CA THR A 906 32.25 -16.88 36.13
C THR A 906 32.02 -15.76 37.14
N VAL A 907 30.74 -15.49 37.46
CA VAL A 907 30.34 -14.48 38.47
C VAL A 907 29.30 -15.10 39.39
N LYS A 908 29.49 -14.91 40.71
CA LYS A 908 28.49 -15.27 41.72
C LYS A 908 28.16 -14.06 42.58
N VAL A 909 26.92 -13.97 43.04
CA VAL A 909 26.41 -12.86 43.85
C VAL A 909 25.71 -13.40 45.09
N SER A 910 26.17 -13.05 46.27
CA SER A 910 25.43 -13.28 47.52
C SER A 910 24.73 -11.99 47.96
N ILE A 911 23.56 -12.16 48.52
CA ILE A 911 22.71 -11.05 48.97
C ILE A 911 22.37 -11.25 50.45
N ALA A 912 22.60 -10.23 51.27
CA ALA A 912 22.19 -10.17 52.65
C ALA A 912 21.41 -8.90 52.94
N VAL A 913 20.61 -8.87 53.98
CA VAL A 913 19.99 -7.64 54.48
C VAL A 913 21.06 -6.76 55.11
N CYS A 914 21.17 -5.51 54.65
CA CYS A 914 22.05 -4.55 55.25
C CYS A 914 21.55 -4.11 56.61
N THR A 915 22.34 -4.34 57.66
CA THR A 915 21.95 -4.03 59.05
C THR A 915 22.35 -2.62 59.50
N LEU A 916 23.00 -1.85 58.65
CA LEU A 916 23.40 -0.46 58.94
C LEU A 916 22.16 0.44 59.06
N GLU A 917 22.31 1.55 59.76
CA GLU A 917 21.24 2.57 59.87
C GLU A 917 20.89 3.15 58.50
N LYS A 918 19.58 3.47 58.32
CA LYS A 918 19.04 4.06 57.12
C LYS A 918 19.10 5.59 57.16
N CYS A 919 19.68 6.17 56.16
CA CYS A 919 19.61 7.63 55.97
C CYS A 919 18.16 8.03 55.57
N GLU A 920 17.55 8.94 56.35
CA GLU A 920 16.15 9.39 56.09
C GLU A 920 16.00 10.20 54.79
N ARG A 921 17.11 10.78 54.28
CA ARG A 921 17.06 11.61 53.06
C ARG A 921 17.31 10.81 51.78
N CYS A 922 18.41 10.05 51.68
CA CYS A 922 18.74 9.27 50.48
C CYS A 922 18.33 7.78 50.54
N TRP A 923 17.86 7.32 51.70
CA TRP A 923 17.40 5.95 51.99
C TRP A 923 18.44 4.85 51.92
N LYS A 924 19.72 5.19 51.65
CA LYS A 924 20.83 4.21 51.75
C LYS A 924 21.11 3.90 53.20
N ARG A 925 21.62 2.68 53.46
CA ARG A 925 22.10 2.23 54.74
C ARG A 925 23.62 2.37 54.75
N THR A 926 24.14 3.28 55.53
CA THR A 926 25.58 3.58 55.56
C THR A 926 26.09 3.67 56.99
N PRO A 927 27.41 3.40 57.25
CA PRO A 927 27.97 3.42 58.61
C PRO A 927 28.12 4.81 59.19
N ASP A 928 27.95 5.87 58.36
CA ASP A 928 28.16 7.28 58.72
C ASP A 928 26.85 8.05 58.94
N VAL A 929 25.72 7.35 59.08
CA VAL A 929 24.47 7.96 59.53
C VAL A 929 24.67 8.47 60.95
N ASN A 930 24.16 9.69 61.25
CA ASN A 930 24.36 10.42 62.50
C ASN A 930 25.81 10.88 62.76
N SER A 931 26.70 10.94 61.78
CA SER A 931 28.07 11.43 61.92
C SER A 931 28.15 12.95 62.04
N ASP A 932 27.14 13.69 61.61
CA ASP A 932 27.02 15.14 61.71
C ASP A 932 26.03 15.55 62.82
N PRO A 933 26.47 16.29 63.86
CA PRO A 933 25.61 16.69 64.96
C PRO A 933 24.47 17.67 64.58
N LYS A 934 24.57 18.37 63.43
CA LYS A 934 23.57 19.32 62.95
C LYS A 934 22.44 18.63 62.19
N HIS A 935 22.72 17.50 61.60
CA HIS A 935 21.81 16.80 60.72
C HIS A 935 21.67 15.33 61.17
N GLU A 936 20.87 15.14 62.19
CA GLU A 936 20.61 13.80 62.75
C GLU A 936 19.84 12.93 61.70
N HIS A 937 20.03 11.60 61.76
CA HIS A 937 19.39 10.58 60.92
C HIS A 937 19.72 10.63 59.43
N VAL A 938 20.77 11.35 59.04
CA VAL A 938 21.29 11.36 57.67
C VAL A 938 22.76 10.99 57.60
N CYS A 939 23.18 10.47 56.44
CA CYS A 939 24.57 10.10 56.17
C CYS A 939 25.44 11.35 55.96
N ALA A 940 26.75 11.24 56.09
CA ALA A 940 27.70 12.32 55.96
C ALA A 940 27.56 13.10 54.61
N ARG A 941 27.32 12.39 53.50
CA ARG A 941 27.08 12.99 52.22
C ARG A 941 25.81 13.89 52.24
N CYS A 942 24.70 13.39 52.76
CA CYS A 942 23.48 14.16 52.85
C CYS A 942 23.62 15.37 53.81
N ALA A 943 24.32 15.22 54.94
CA ALA A 943 24.61 16.28 55.89
C ALA A 943 25.45 17.39 55.23
N LYS A 944 26.46 17.04 54.44
CA LYS A 944 27.26 18.00 53.69
C LYS A 944 26.41 18.80 52.71
N VAL A 945 25.57 18.08 51.88
CA VAL A 945 24.69 18.76 50.92
C VAL A 945 23.69 19.69 51.60
N LEU A 946 23.07 19.26 52.71
CA LEU A 946 22.17 20.13 53.49
C LEU A 946 22.85 21.40 54.00
N THR A 947 24.07 21.25 54.51
CA THR A 947 24.90 22.40 54.95
C THR A 947 25.20 23.36 53.78
N GLU A 948 25.55 22.82 52.61
CA GLU A 948 25.77 23.63 51.39
C GLU A 948 24.52 24.28 50.84
N MET A 949 23.33 23.72 51.11
CA MET A 949 22.03 24.30 50.79
C MET A 949 21.57 25.37 51.78
N GLY A 950 22.25 25.45 52.96
CA GLY A 950 21.90 26.37 54.03
C GLY A 950 20.72 25.93 54.90
N GLU A 951 20.40 24.65 54.89
CA GLU A 951 19.29 24.03 55.59
C GLU A 951 19.65 23.63 57.03
#